data_c50c19d35da8b66189e3763030d8cd5a
#
_entry.id   c50c19d35da8b66189e3763030d8cd5a
#
_cell.length_a   1.000
_cell.length_b   1.000
_cell.length_c   1.000
_cell.angle_alpha   90.00
_cell.angle_beta   90.00
_cell.angle_gamma   90.00
#
_symmetry.space_group_name_H-M   'P 1'
#
loop_
_entity.id
_entity.type
_entity.pdbx_description
1 polymer ?
#
loop_
_entity_poly.entity_id
_entity_poly.type
_entity_poly.pdbx_seq_one_letter_code
_entity_poly.pdbx_strand_id
1 'polypeptide(L)'
;MKRILLLLLLSVLTVFQAHAVLKEKDLPQTIGVLRAELEQTYKDQKAIMARMEQRTSAQHANLVAMLQKSNQIGLMLYSQNSDFTFDMAYACQAATEQYRTLKNRHMPYEKMKERLRSEIERYDALIEILMNLPPRLLPNGDIATLPDSIRQMMPKRLLDTSKIAPYFLDEQGLKDREACVDYATAIRDNYAKILENVERDQEYYERVSKRVEKLNNYALARYEKMQKNIFVNGSGSYFKTLKRFKMSYILAKKDVDDKYKPLGRTSEWRGPVIYGVSVFMLFYILVASLLSYVIMRWVLPKKWRERIADNNKRPFLTIACGVAIFAISISIARFYVKQNFVLMAINLMTTFAWLVEVILVSLLIRLSDKQIRAGVRAYFPFILMALLVIVFRIVLIPNNLVNLIYPPILLLFTIWQFIVMKKKIVKLPDSDIVYTVISLVAMVVATVAAWSGFVLMAVQVMIWWTIQLAAIQTITCIYDLSKIYEQRHLIRRIVKDSDSEFKKQPVDLVKAYKKLQPKMLKGEYITYTWFYDFIMKALLPILAVLSVPASVYWAADIFEMSSFCRKIFEYVFLNKPGLIQLSLYKICLVLELYFLFRYLNYAIKAFYKVLRKRKKRDSLVRGQGNATLANNIISFVVWGLYVISALVILQVPSSGISIVMAGLATGLGFAMKDLLENFIYGISLMTGRLRVGDYIECDGVQGKVESINYQSTQIVTLDGCVIAFQNAALFSKNFKNLTRNHGYVLVKVPVGVAYGVNVDKVRELLLKDLNQLQAKTSAGKSIVDTNQGISVVFNDFGESSVDLFVMCWVLVEEKAAFVAKVKEVIYNTLNRNHIEIPFPQRDVYVRHVEMPQTQAKPERKRKAKADKTDADTKVETEPDEEQPASRRRSKTPENPVEK
;
A
#
# COMPACT_ATOMS: atom_id res chain seq x y z
N MET A 1 20.42 -11.45 -24.43
CA MET A 1 20.24 -10.04 -24.78
C MET A 1 21.39 -9.14 -24.36
N LYS A 2 21.86 -9.10 -23.09
CA LYS A 2 22.98 -8.21 -22.67
C LYS A 2 24.31 -8.43 -23.47
N ARG A 3 24.68 -9.67 -23.83
CA ARG A 3 25.89 -9.94 -24.59
C ARG A 3 25.78 -9.57 -26.07
N ILE A 4 24.58 -9.60 -26.65
CA ILE A 4 24.33 -9.15 -28.04
C ILE A 4 24.31 -7.60 -28.08
N LEU A 5 23.84 -6.94 -27.03
CA LEU A 5 23.87 -5.48 -26.90
C LEU A 5 25.31 -4.96 -26.74
N LEU A 6 26.18 -5.71 -26.07
CA LEU A 6 27.59 -5.37 -25.85
C LEU A 6 28.41 -5.53 -27.15
N LEU A 7 28.17 -6.58 -27.95
CA LEU A 7 28.76 -6.77 -29.25
C LEU A 7 28.30 -5.72 -30.28
N LEU A 8 27.04 -5.28 -30.17
CA LEU A 8 26.50 -4.20 -30.98
C LEU A 8 27.03 -2.83 -30.56
N LEU A 9 27.35 -2.61 -29.28
CA LEU A 9 27.98 -1.38 -28.82
C LEU A 9 29.46 -1.30 -29.23
N LEU A 10 30.17 -2.43 -29.27
CA LEU A 10 31.53 -2.49 -29.78
C LEU A 10 31.59 -2.23 -31.27
N SER A 11 30.64 -2.73 -32.07
CA SER A 11 30.61 -2.49 -33.52
C SER A 11 30.28 -1.03 -33.88
N VAL A 12 29.52 -0.31 -33.03
CA VAL A 12 29.23 1.12 -33.22
C VAL A 12 30.45 2.00 -32.91
N LEU A 13 31.33 1.59 -32.01
CA LEU A 13 32.55 2.31 -31.65
C LEU A 13 33.62 2.20 -32.75
N THR A 14 33.71 1.04 -33.45
CA THR A 14 34.70 0.86 -34.51
C THR A 14 34.38 1.64 -35.79
N VAL A 15 33.13 1.98 -36.02
CA VAL A 15 32.66 2.65 -37.24
C VAL A 15 32.90 4.16 -37.24
N PHE A 16 32.91 4.80 -36.10
CA PHE A 16 33.33 6.20 -36.02
C PHE A 16 34.79 6.39 -36.34
N GLN A 17 35.63 5.34 -36.20
CA GLN A 17 37.01 5.38 -36.55
C GLN A 17 37.27 5.23 -38.08
N ALA A 18 36.46 4.45 -38.82
CA ALA A 18 36.69 4.25 -40.24
C ALA A 18 36.58 5.54 -41.10
N HIS A 19 35.68 6.47 -40.74
CA HIS A 19 35.55 7.78 -41.39
C HIS A 19 36.68 8.76 -41.03
N ALA A 20 37.27 8.59 -39.83
CA ALA A 20 38.41 9.42 -39.40
C ALA A 20 39.75 8.89 -39.94
N VAL A 21 39.85 7.55 -40.09
CA VAL A 21 41.09 6.87 -40.50
C VAL A 21 41.51 7.19 -41.98
N LEU A 22 40.52 7.40 -42.85
CA LEU A 22 40.82 7.78 -44.26
C LEU A 22 41.31 9.24 -44.42
N LYS A 23 41.45 9.99 -43.32
CA LYS A 23 42.02 11.36 -43.32
C LYS A 23 43.42 11.45 -42.76
N GLU A 24 44.03 10.32 -42.35
CA GLU A 24 45.40 10.34 -41.83
C GLU A 24 46.46 10.35 -42.89
N LYS A 25 47.68 10.74 -42.46
CA LYS A 25 48.81 11.04 -43.36
C LYS A 25 49.43 9.84 -44.10
N ASP A 26 49.21 8.59 -43.65
CA ASP A 26 49.77 7.37 -44.23
C ASP A 26 48.68 6.46 -44.81
N LEU A 27 48.26 6.75 -46.04
CA LEU A 27 47.18 6.06 -46.73
C LEU A 27 47.42 4.56 -46.95
N PRO A 28 48.64 4.08 -47.37
CA PRO A 28 48.88 2.65 -47.57
C PRO A 28 48.73 1.84 -46.27
N GLN A 29 49.27 2.35 -45.15
CA GLN A 29 49.20 1.67 -43.88
C GLN A 29 47.76 1.62 -43.34
N THR A 30 46.99 2.69 -43.57
CA THR A 30 45.59 2.78 -43.23
C THR A 30 44.71 1.76 -43.99
N ILE A 31 44.97 1.59 -45.29
CA ILE A 31 44.27 0.61 -46.14
C ILE A 31 44.65 -0.81 -45.73
N GLY A 32 45.90 -1.06 -45.32
CA GLY A 32 46.32 -2.38 -44.83
C GLY A 32 45.59 -2.76 -43.51
N VAL A 33 45.44 -1.80 -42.61
CA VAL A 33 44.66 -2.00 -41.36
C VAL A 33 43.18 -2.22 -41.68
N LEU A 34 42.59 -1.40 -42.54
CA LEU A 34 41.20 -1.53 -42.98
C LEU A 34 40.94 -2.90 -43.65
N ARG A 35 41.89 -3.39 -44.47
CA ARG A 35 41.80 -4.73 -45.06
C ARG A 35 41.72 -5.81 -43.99
N ALA A 36 42.58 -5.77 -42.99
CA ALA A 36 42.58 -6.75 -41.89
C ALA A 36 41.27 -6.70 -41.10
N GLU A 37 40.73 -5.50 -40.86
CA GLU A 37 39.46 -5.30 -40.18
C GLU A 37 38.27 -5.82 -41.00
N LEU A 38 38.24 -5.53 -42.32
CA LEU A 38 37.20 -6.02 -43.21
C LEU A 38 37.26 -7.54 -43.38
N GLU A 39 38.45 -8.12 -43.47
CA GLU A 39 38.62 -9.57 -43.53
C GLU A 39 38.09 -10.24 -42.25
N GLN A 40 38.39 -9.70 -41.09
CA GLN A 40 37.88 -10.20 -39.84
C GLN A 40 36.36 -10.04 -39.76
N THR A 41 35.83 -8.91 -40.12
CA THR A 41 34.36 -8.63 -40.14
C THR A 41 33.65 -9.57 -41.12
N TYR A 42 34.22 -9.88 -42.26
CA TYR A 42 33.66 -10.85 -43.21
C TYR A 42 33.59 -12.26 -42.61
N LYS A 43 34.67 -12.71 -41.96
CA LYS A 43 34.70 -14.00 -41.26
C LYS A 43 33.64 -14.06 -40.16
N ASP A 44 33.53 -13.01 -39.36
CA ASP A 44 32.55 -12.94 -38.28
C ASP A 44 31.11 -12.91 -38.81
N GLN A 45 30.88 -12.18 -39.91
CA GLN A 45 29.58 -12.17 -40.58
C GLN A 45 29.19 -13.52 -41.14
N LYS A 46 30.13 -14.25 -41.77
CA LYS A 46 29.85 -15.59 -42.26
C LYS A 46 29.44 -16.56 -41.16
N ALA A 47 30.07 -16.46 -40.00
CA ALA A 47 29.69 -17.21 -38.81
C ALA A 47 28.29 -16.79 -38.25
N ILE A 48 27.98 -15.52 -38.30
CA ILE A 48 26.66 -15.00 -37.90
C ILE A 48 25.57 -15.45 -38.87
N MET A 49 25.84 -15.41 -40.18
CA MET A 49 24.91 -15.89 -41.20
C MET A 49 24.55 -17.37 -41.02
N ALA A 50 25.52 -18.23 -40.80
CA ALA A 50 25.28 -19.67 -40.58
C ALA A 50 24.41 -19.90 -39.34
N ARG A 51 24.63 -19.14 -38.27
CA ARG A 51 23.78 -19.18 -37.05
C ARG A 51 22.38 -18.62 -37.28
N MET A 52 22.24 -17.57 -38.06
CA MET A 52 20.93 -17.02 -38.43
C MET A 52 20.14 -18.00 -39.29
N GLU A 53 20.73 -18.60 -40.28
CA GLU A 53 20.09 -19.60 -41.17
C GLU A 53 19.53 -20.78 -40.33
N GLN A 54 20.29 -21.29 -39.38
CA GLN A 54 19.85 -22.33 -38.48
C GLN A 54 18.64 -21.87 -37.60
N ARG A 55 18.66 -20.63 -37.12
CA ARG A 55 17.56 -20.04 -36.32
C ARG A 55 16.33 -19.81 -37.19
N THR A 56 16.48 -19.28 -38.38
CA THR A 56 15.38 -19.06 -39.32
C THR A 56 14.71 -20.37 -39.71
N SER A 57 15.49 -21.42 -40.00
CA SER A 57 14.96 -22.76 -40.27
C SER A 57 14.14 -23.29 -39.08
N ALA A 58 14.64 -23.15 -37.87
CA ALA A 58 13.90 -23.55 -36.65
C ALA A 58 12.62 -22.70 -36.42
N GLN A 59 12.66 -21.41 -36.75
CA GLN A 59 11.49 -20.55 -36.68
C GLN A 59 10.43 -20.89 -37.71
N HIS A 60 10.86 -21.18 -38.95
CA HIS A 60 10.00 -21.66 -40.03
C HIS A 60 9.30 -22.96 -39.65
N ALA A 61 10.04 -23.93 -39.10
CA ALA A 61 9.47 -25.19 -38.62
C ALA A 61 8.40 -24.96 -37.55
N ASN A 62 8.65 -24.04 -36.61
CA ASN A 62 7.67 -23.65 -35.56
C ASN A 62 6.42 -22.98 -36.17
N LEU A 63 6.58 -22.10 -37.15
CA LEU A 63 5.45 -21.42 -37.81
C LEU A 63 4.61 -22.42 -38.62
N VAL A 64 5.27 -23.38 -39.31
CA VAL A 64 4.58 -24.47 -40.02
C VAL A 64 3.79 -25.34 -39.03
N ALA A 65 4.41 -25.72 -37.93
CA ALA A 65 3.70 -26.48 -36.86
C ALA A 65 2.51 -25.71 -36.30
N MET A 66 2.64 -24.39 -36.10
CA MET A 66 1.53 -23.52 -35.70
C MET A 66 0.41 -23.47 -36.75
N LEU A 67 0.76 -23.42 -38.02
CA LEU A 67 -0.20 -23.42 -39.12
C LEU A 67 -0.95 -24.76 -39.20
N GLN A 68 -0.24 -25.88 -39.07
CA GLN A 68 -0.85 -27.21 -39.00
C GLN A 68 -1.83 -27.34 -37.83
N LYS A 69 -1.42 -26.90 -36.65
CA LYS A 69 -2.27 -26.85 -35.46
C LYS A 69 -3.48 -25.92 -35.67
N SER A 70 -3.30 -24.77 -36.30
CA SER A 70 -4.38 -23.86 -36.70
C SER A 70 -5.38 -24.50 -37.64
N ASN A 71 -4.90 -25.26 -38.62
CA ASN A 71 -5.77 -26.01 -39.54
C ASN A 71 -6.58 -27.11 -38.83
N GLN A 72 -5.96 -27.84 -37.90
CA GLN A 72 -6.69 -28.83 -37.05
C GLN A 72 -7.77 -28.18 -36.20
N ILE A 73 -7.44 -27.08 -35.53
CA ILE A 73 -8.41 -26.29 -34.74
C ILE A 73 -9.53 -25.76 -35.64
N GLY A 74 -9.20 -25.24 -36.83
CA GLY A 74 -10.17 -24.79 -37.82
C GLY A 74 -11.13 -25.92 -38.24
N LEU A 75 -10.62 -27.08 -38.54
CA LEU A 75 -11.47 -28.24 -38.85
C LEU A 75 -12.40 -28.60 -37.68
N MET A 76 -11.93 -28.58 -36.44
CA MET A 76 -12.76 -28.78 -35.26
C MET A 76 -13.87 -27.70 -35.14
N LEU A 77 -13.55 -26.44 -35.35
CA LEU A 77 -14.50 -25.32 -35.24
C LEU A 77 -15.58 -25.33 -36.35
N TYR A 78 -15.22 -25.73 -37.57
CA TYR A 78 -16.11 -25.69 -38.72
C TYR A 78 -16.92 -26.99 -38.92
N SER A 79 -16.40 -28.13 -38.46
CA SER A 79 -17.03 -29.45 -38.72
C SER A 79 -18.16 -29.78 -37.73
N GLN A 80 -18.30 -29.08 -36.62
CA GLN A 80 -19.28 -29.42 -35.58
C GLN A 80 -20.57 -28.58 -35.70
N ASN A 81 -21.71 -29.29 -35.83
CA ASN A 81 -23.05 -28.72 -35.88
C ASN A 81 -23.63 -28.39 -34.47
N SER A 82 -23.09 -29.00 -33.43
CA SER A 82 -23.59 -28.82 -32.06
C SER A 82 -22.87 -27.62 -31.39
N ASP A 83 -23.64 -26.67 -30.88
CA ASP A 83 -23.13 -25.46 -30.25
C ASP A 83 -22.56 -25.67 -28.85
N PHE A 84 -22.58 -26.90 -28.34
CA PHE A 84 -22.18 -27.20 -26.98
C PHE A 84 -21.45 -28.55 -26.86
N THR A 85 -20.29 -28.67 -27.49
CA THR A 85 -19.41 -29.82 -27.31
C THR A 85 -18.12 -29.39 -26.63
N PHE A 86 -17.53 -30.31 -25.86
CA PHE A 86 -16.20 -30.10 -25.27
C PHE A 86 -15.15 -29.79 -26.36
N ASP A 87 -15.23 -30.48 -27.48
CA ASP A 87 -14.29 -30.28 -28.59
C ASP A 87 -14.38 -28.87 -29.16
N MET A 88 -15.58 -28.28 -29.21
CA MET A 88 -15.78 -26.89 -29.64
C MET A 88 -15.15 -25.90 -28.63
N ALA A 89 -15.42 -26.09 -27.33
CA ALA A 89 -14.86 -25.23 -26.28
C ALA A 89 -13.33 -25.35 -26.22
N TYR A 90 -12.82 -26.58 -26.34
CA TYR A 90 -11.37 -26.83 -26.44
C TYR A 90 -10.77 -26.17 -27.68
N ALA A 91 -11.41 -26.30 -28.86
CA ALA A 91 -10.93 -25.68 -30.08
C ALA A 91 -10.93 -24.13 -29.97
N CYS A 92 -11.95 -23.53 -29.33
CA CYS A 92 -11.97 -22.10 -29.05
C CYS A 92 -10.83 -21.67 -28.11
N GLN A 93 -10.59 -22.40 -27.04
CA GLN A 93 -9.51 -22.15 -26.11
C GLN A 93 -8.15 -22.31 -26.76
N ALA A 94 -7.95 -23.40 -27.52
CA ALA A 94 -6.72 -23.67 -28.26
C ALA A 94 -6.40 -22.60 -29.30
N ALA A 95 -7.42 -22.07 -30.01
CA ALA A 95 -7.27 -20.94 -30.95
C ALA A 95 -6.79 -19.68 -30.22
N THR A 96 -7.38 -19.38 -29.09
CA THR A 96 -7.04 -18.19 -28.30
C THR A 96 -5.62 -18.30 -27.70
N GLU A 97 -5.24 -19.46 -27.22
CA GLU A 97 -3.91 -19.71 -26.69
C GLU A 97 -2.84 -19.63 -27.78
N GLN A 98 -3.14 -20.18 -28.96
CA GLN A 98 -2.25 -20.10 -30.11
C GLN A 98 -2.04 -18.64 -30.56
N TYR A 99 -3.12 -17.84 -30.60
CA TYR A 99 -3.03 -16.41 -30.90
C TYR A 99 -2.19 -15.65 -29.86
N ARG A 100 -2.40 -15.92 -28.58
CA ARG A 100 -1.58 -15.33 -27.49
C ARG A 100 -0.11 -15.70 -27.62
N THR A 101 0.17 -16.97 -27.89
CA THR A 101 1.54 -17.47 -28.07
C THR A 101 2.25 -16.75 -29.23
N LEU A 102 1.53 -16.57 -30.35
CA LEU A 102 2.07 -15.87 -31.51
C LEU A 102 2.28 -14.37 -31.21
N LYS A 103 1.32 -13.72 -30.56
CA LYS A 103 1.40 -12.30 -30.17
C LYS A 103 2.55 -12.02 -29.18
N ASN A 104 2.79 -12.93 -28.24
CA ASN A 104 3.87 -12.80 -27.27
C ASN A 104 5.26 -13.04 -27.87
N ARG A 105 5.34 -13.66 -29.06
CA ARG A 105 6.57 -13.92 -29.83
C ARG A 105 6.82 -12.86 -30.93
N HIS A 106 6.29 -11.66 -30.74
CA HIS A 106 6.49 -10.57 -31.69
C HIS A 106 7.97 -10.31 -31.93
N MET A 107 8.40 -10.47 -33.18
CA MET A 107 9.77 -10.17 -33.59
C MET A 107 9.86 -8.73 -34.12
N PRO A 108 10.90 -7.98 -33.76
CA PRO A 108 11.03 -6.59 -34.17
C PRO A 108 11.60 -6.49 -35.63
N TYR A 109 10.91 -7.09 -36.60
CA TYR A 109 11.38 -7.11 -38.01
C TYR A 109 11.66 -5.72 -38.56
N GLU A 110 10.84 -4.71 -38.29
CA GLU A 110 11.04 -3.35 -38.78
C GLU A 110 12.38 -2.76 -38.32
N LYS A 111 12.69 -2.87 -37.04
CA LYS A 111 13.97 -2.41 -36.49
C LYS A 111 15.17 -3.18 -37.04
N MET A 112 14.97 -4.46 -37.37
CA MET A 112 16.04 -5.25 -38.03
C MET A 112 16.26 -4.78 -39.46
N LYS A 113 15.22 -4.52 -40.23
CA LYS A 113 15.30 -4.02 -41.60
C LYS A 113 15.96 -2.63 -41.66
N GLU A 114 15.54 -1.70 -40.80
CA GLU A 114 16.16 -0.37 -40.69
C GLU A 114 17.67 -0.47 -40.46
N ARG A 115 18.08 -1.33 -39.53
CA ARG A 115 19.50 -1.54 -39.26
C ARG A 115 20.26 -2.13 -40.45
N LEU A 116 19.70 -3.17 -41.07
CA LEU A 116 20.33 -3.81 -42.21
C LEU A 116 20.48 -2.85 -43.40
N ARG A 117 19.46 -2.03 -43.66
CA ARG A 117 19.50 -0.97 -44.68
C ARG A 117 20.58 0.07 -44.36
N SER A 118 20.66 0.53 -43.16
CA SER A 118 21.71 1.46 -42.72
C SER A 118 23.13 0.88 -42.87
N GLU A 119 23.31 -0.44 -42.59
CA GLU A 119 24.61 -1.08 -42.81
C GLU A 119 24.91 -1.24 -44.29
N ILE A 120 23.94 -1.58 -45.13
CA ILE A 120 24.12 -1.66 -46.59
C ILE A 120 24.55 -0.28 -47.14
N GLU A 121 23.81 0.79 -46.83
CA GLU A 121 24.13 2.17 -47.25
C GLU A 121 25.54 2.57 -46.79
N ARG A 122 25.95 2.13 -45.60
CA ARG A 122 27.28 2.40 -45.09
C ARG A 122 28.39 1.71 -45.89
N TYR A 123 28.21 0.42 -46.24
CA TYR A 123 29.18 -0.28 -47.04
C TYR A 123 29.17 0.20 -48.49
N ASP A 124 28.03 0.60 -49.06
CA ASP A 124 27.96 1.24 -50.37
C ASP A 124 28.75 2.55 -50.37
N ALA A 125 28.63 3.40 -49.36
CA ALA A 125 29.43 4.61 -49.23
C ALA A 125 30.93 4.32 -49.08
N LEU A 126 31.30 3.25 -48.35
CA LEU A 126 32.69 2.83 -48.22
C LEU A 126 33.29 2.33 -49.52
N ILE A 127 32.55 1.54 -50.29
CA ILE A 127 32.93 1.04 -51.61
C ILE A 127 33.13 2.22 -52.55
N GLU A 128 32.22 3.19 -52.58
CA GLU A 128 32.32 4.40 -53.38
C GLU A 128 33.59 5.20 -53.05
N ILE A 129 33.90 5.38 -51.77
CA ILE A 129 35.12 6.05 -51.32
C ILE A 129 36.37 5.28 -51.73
N LEU A 130 36.40 3.95 -51.57
CA LEU A 130 37.54 3.13 -51.96
C LEU A 130 37.77 3.10 -53.47
N MET A 131 36.70 3.11 -54.29
CA MET A 131 36.80 3.18 -55.75
C MET A 131 37.29 4.54 -56.22
N ASN A 132 36.96 5.60 -55.54
CA ASN A 132 37.38 6.96 -55.91
C ASN A 132 38.80 7.31 -55.43
N LEU A 133 39.49 6.42 -54.71
CA LEU A 133 40.89 6.61 -54.36
C LEU A 133 41.80 6.52 -55.59
N PRO A 134 42.90 7.32 -55.68
CA PRO A 134 43.78 7.34 -56.87
C PRO A 134 44.40 5.97 -57.09
N PRO A 135 44.39 5.50 -58.37
CA PRO A 135 44.68 4.12 -58.70
C PRO A 135 46.19 3.73 -58.74
N ARG A 136 47.13 4.65 -58.72
CA ARG A 136 48.55 4.32 -58.90
C ARG A 136 49.50 5.42 -58.41
N LEU A 137 50.63 5.05 -57.85
CA LEU A 137 51.79 5.88 -57.62
C LEU A 137 52.54 6.13 -59.01
N LEU A 138 52.88 7.39 -59.33
CA LEU A 138 53.70 7.71 -60.48
C LEU A 138 55.14 7.45 -60.08
N PRO A 139 55.91 6.80 -60.95
CA PRO A 139 57.29 6.44 -60.63
C PRO A 139 58.21 7.58 -60.25
N ASN A 140 57.93 8.82 -60.61
CA ASN A 140 58.75 10.02 -60.34
C ASN A 140 58.09 11.15 -59.58
N GLY A 141 56.95 10.94 -58.99
CA GLY A 141 56.32 11.93 -58.11
C GLY A 141 55.82 13.25 -58.75
N ASP A 142 55.91 13.38 -60.03
CA ASP A 142 55.64 14.63 -60.75
C ASP A 142 54.26 14.60 -61.42
N ILE A 143 53.37 15.41 -60.93
CA ILE A 143 51.94 15.52 -61.37
C ILE A 143 51.91 16.18 -62.76
N ALA A 144 52.99 16.91 -63.14
CA ALA A 144 53.07 17.58 -64.41
C ALA A 144 53.16 16.61 -65.66
N THR A 145 53.48 15.32 -65.42
CA THR A 145 53.63 14.30 -66.49
C THR A 145 52.39 13.46 -66.67
N LEU A 146 51.33 13.71 -66.01
CA LEU A 146 50.07 12.96 -66.08
C LEU A 146 49.27 13.37 -67.34
N PRO A 147 48.68 12.40 -68.09
CA PRO A 147 47.66 12.71 -69.08
C PRO A 147 46.52 13.55 -68.58
N ASP A 148 46.09 14.52 -69.40
CA ASP A 148 45.01 15.47 -68.96
C ASP A 148 43.71 14.76 -68.57
N SER A 149 43.41 13.58 -69.05
CA SER A 149 42.26 12.75 -68.69
C SER A 149 42.30 12.28 -67.25
N ILE A 150 43.48 12.00 -66.70
CA ILE A 150 43.67 11.57 -65.34
C ILE A 150 43.74 12.78 -64.42
N ARG A 151 44.27 13.92 -64.89
CA ARG A 151 44.38 15.18 -64.17
C ARG A 151 43.00 15.81 -63.90
N GLN A 152 42.04 15.64 -64.82
CA GLN A 152 40.65 16.11 -64.67
C GLN A 152 39.82 15.25 -63.68
N MET A 153 40.23 13.99 -63.47
CA MET A 153 39.55 13.10 -62.48
C MET A 153 40.04 13.28 -61.03
N MET A 154 41.13 13.98 -60.81
CA MET A 154 41.68 14.19 -59.47
C MET A 154 40.95 15.30 -58.73
N PRO A 155 40.60 15.13 -57.43
CA PRO A 155 40.06 16.20 -56.59
C PRO A 155 41.04 17.39 -56.62
N LYS A 156 40.52 18.61 -56.74
CA LYS A 156 41.28 19.87 -56.74
C LYS A 156 42.29 20.05 -55.59
N ARG A 157 42.14 19.36 -54.50
CA ARG A 157 43.03 19.35 -53.32
C ARG A 157 44.31 18.50 -53.53
N LEU A 158 44.35 17.63 -54.51
CA LEU A 158 45.50 16.78 -54.85
C LEU A 158 46.39 17.42 -55.96
N LEU A 159 45.91 18.51 -56.55
CA LEU A 159 46.72 19.30 -57.58
C LEU A 159 47.62 20.29 -56.87
N ASP A 160 47.58 20.47 -55.57
CA ASP A 160 48.45 21.38 -54.79
C ASP A 160 49.76 20.65 -54.42
N THR A 161 50.83 20.94 -55.20
CA THR A 161 52.11 20.24 -55.23
C THR A 161 52.91 20.24 -53.92
N SER A 162 52.52 20.97 -52.93
CA SER A 162 53.26 21.08 -51.67
C SER A 162 52.92 20.01 -50.60
N LYS A 163 51.94 19.12 -50.86
CA LYS A 163 51.45 18.12 -49.89
C LYS A 163 51.17 16.73 -50.46
N ILE A 164 51.87 16.29 -51.50
CA ILE A 164 51.50 15.15 -52.39
C ILE A 164 51.95 13.78 -51.84
N ALA A 165 53.00 13.69 -51.04
CA ALA A 165 53.64 12.44 -50.69
C ALA A 165 52.76 11.41 -49.92
N PRO A 166 51.76 11.75 -49.10
CA PRO A 166 51.03 10.71 -48.32
C PRO A 166 49.76 10.14 -48.99
N TYR A 167 49.39 10.61 -50.20
CA TYR A 167 48.05 10.24 -50.77
C TYR A 167 48.14 9.24 -51.95
N PHE A 168 49.26 8.72 -52.24
CA PHE A 168 49.47 7.74 -53.36
C PHE A 168 49.69 6.32 -52.78
N LEU A 169 49.06 5.35 -53.41
CA LEU A 169 49.18 3.95 -53.03
C LEU A 169 50.37 3.33 -53.76
N ASP A 170 51.18 2.59 -53.02
CA ASP A 170 52.19 1.66 -53.56
C ASP A 170 51.52 0.41 -54.16
N GLU A 171 52.27 -0.48 -54.78
CA GLU A 171 51.77 -1.70 -55.43
C GLU A 171 51.04 -2.59 -54.40
N GLN A 172 51.54 -2.63 -53.18
CA GLN A 172 50.87 -3.35 -52.07
C GLN A 172 49.59 -2.66 -51.62
N GLY A 173 49.57 -1.34 -51.49
CA GLY A 173 48.38 -0.55 -51.15
C GLY A 173 47.29 -0.66 -52.23
N LEU A 174 47.64 -0.84 -53.51
CA LEU A 174 46.67 -1.09 -54.56
C LEU A 174 46.01 -2.46 -54.40
N LYS A 175 46.83 -3.52 -54.16
CA LYS A 175 46.30 -4.86 -53.86
C LYS A 175 45.43 -4.89 -52.65
N ASP A 176 45.84 -4.17 -51.58
CA ASP A 176 45.08 -4.07 -50.35
C ASP A 176 43.77 -3.28 -50.52
N ARG A 177 43.76 -2.25 -51.40
CA ARG A 177 42.54 -1.53 -51.79
C ARG A 177 41.56 -2.45 -52.55
N GLU A 178 42.05 -3.21 -53.56
CA GLU A 178 41.23 -4.16 -54.29
C GLU A 178 40.60 -5.21 -53.33
N ALA A 179 41.42 -5.77 -52.46
CA ALA A 179 40.94 -6.68 -51.43
C ALA A 179 39.93 -6.00 -50.46
N CYS A 180 40.08 -4.72 -50.09
CA CYS A 180 39.11 -3.97 -49.30
C CYS A 180 37.77 -3.83 -50.06
N VAL A 181 37.81 -3.52 -51.34
CA VAL A 181 36.60 -3.40 -52.17
C VAL A 181 35.89 -4.76 -52.25
N ASP A 182 36.67 -5.84 -52.49
CA ASP A 182 36.11 -7.21 -52.56
C ASP A 182 35.46 -7.62 -51.23
N TYR A 183 36.14 -7.42 -50.10
CA TYR A 183 35.57 -7.72 -48.79
C TYR A 183 34.38 -6.82 -48.48
N ALA A 184 34.44 -5.51 -48.71
CA ALA A 184 33.32 -4.60 -48.46
C ALA A 184 32.09 -4.96 -49.31
N THR A 185 32.30 -5.33 -50.59
CA THR A 185 31.24 -5.81 -51.49
C THR A 185 30.65 -7.12 -50.99
N ALA A 186 31.49 -8.06 -50.60
CA ALA A 186 31.02 -9.35 -50.07
C ALA A 186 30.24 -9.16 -48.76
N ILE A 187 30.66 -8.25 -47.90
CA ILE A 187 29.95 -7.89 -46.63
C ILE A 187 28.59 -7.24 -46.96
N ARG A 188 28.56 -6.28 -47.88
CA ARG A 188 27.35 -5.60 -48.33
C ARG A 188 26.34 -6.61 -48.91
N ASP A 189 26.80 -7.52 -49.75
CA ASP A 189 25.97 -8.57 -50.38
C ASP A 189 25.45 -9.57 -49.35
N ASN A 190 26.24 -9.88 -48.33
CA ASN A 190 25.79 -10.68 -47.21
C ASN A 190 24.66 -9.97 -46.39
N TYR A 191 24.78 -8.66 -46.14
CA TYR A 191 23.71 -7.88 -45.48
C TYR A 191 22.47 -7.83 -46.39
N ALA A 192 22.62 -7.66 -47.72
CA ALA A 192 21.49 -7.70 -48.65
C ALA A 192 20.76 -9.05 -48.63
N LYS A 193 21.48 -10.16 -48.61
CA LYS A 193 20.91 -11.52 -48.48
C LYS A 193 20.19 -11.70 -47.12
N ILE A 194 20.77 -11.17 -46.05
CA ILE A 194 20.13 -11.21 -44.72
C ILE A 194 18.82 -10.40 -44.75
N LEU A 195 18.85 -9.20 -45.37
CA LEU A 195 17.65 -8.35 -45.48
C LEU A 195 16.54 -9.06 -46.25
N GLU A 196 16.85 -9.67 -47.39
CA GLU A 196 15.91 -10.45 -48.21
C GLU A 196 15.28 -11.61 -47.38
N ASN A 197 16.12 -12.35 -46.65
CA ASN A 197 15.63 -13.42 -45.77
C ASN A 197 14.71 -12.88 -44.65
N VAL A 198 15.05 -11.76 -44.03
CA VAL A 198 14.24 -11.11 -42.98
C VAL A 198 12.91 -10.61 -43.56
N GLU A 199 12.90 -10.05 -44.78
CA GLU A 199 11.66 -9.63 -45.44
C GLU A 199 10.76 -10.83 -45.80
N ARG A 200 11.33 -11.92 -46.27
CA ARG A 200 10.62 -13.19 -46.55
C ARG A 200 10.04 -13.82 -45.27
N ASP A 201 10.81 -13.82 -44.21
CA ASP A 201 10.36 -14.31 -42.89
C ASP A 201 9.24 -13.44 -42.31
N GLN A 202 9.32 -12.12 -42.46
CA GLN A 202 8.26 -11.20 -42.05
C GLN A 202 6.96 -11.49 -42.83
N GLU A 203 7.05 -11.59 -44.14
CA GLU A 203 5.84 -11.87 -44.95
C GLU A 203 5.19 -13.19 -44.57
N TYR A 204 6.00 -14.22 -44.34
CA TYR A 204 5.49 -15.51 -43.89
C TYR A 204 4.85 -15.41 -42.48
N TYR A 205 5.50 -14.73 -41.56
CA TYR A 205 4.96 -14.48 -40.21
C TYR A 205 3.63 -13.73 -40.30
N GLU A 206 3.52 -12.69 -41.10
CA GLU A 206 2.30 -11.93 -41.29
C GLU A 206 1.15 -12.78 -41.86
N ARG A 207 1.44 -13.61 -42.83
CA ARG A 207 0.44 -14.55 -43.40
C ARG A 207 -0.10 -15.51 -42.32
N VAL A 208 0.80 -16.10 -41.56
CA VAL A 208 0.43 -16.99 -40.44
C VAL A 208 -0.34 -16.22 -39.36
N SER A 209 0.13 -15.02 -39.01
CA SER A 209 -0.49 -14.15 -37.99
C SER A 209 -1.94 -13.79 -38.38
N LYS A 210 -2.16 -13.31 -39.60
CA LYS A 210 -3.49 -12.99 -40.13
C LYS A 210 -4.43 -14.19 -40.12
N ARG A 211 -3.92 -15.39 -40.41
CA ARG A 211 -4.74 -16.61 -40.39
C ARG A 211 -5.11 -17.05 -38.98
N VAL A 212 -4.16 -17.04 -38.06
CA VAL A 212 -4.38 -17.36 -36.63
C VAL A 212 -5.31 -16.34 -36.00
N GLU A 213 -5.17 -15.07 -36.34
CA GLU A 213 -6.07 -14.00 -35.87
C GLU A 213 -7.50 -14.19 -36.37
N LYS A 214 -7.70 -14.44 -37.67
CA LYS A 214 -9.02 -14.75 -38.23
C LYS A 214 -9.67 -15.95 -37.55
N LEU A 215 -8.89 -17.01 -37.31
CA LEU A 215 -9.36 -18.20 -36.61
C LEU A 215 -9.75 -17.89 -35.17
N ASN A 216 -8.92 -17.10 -34.47
CA ASN A 216 -9.22 -16.68 -33.10
C ASN A 216 -10.48 -15.81 -33.03
N ASN A 217 -10.66 -14.87 -33.95
CA ASN A 217 -11.86 -14.02 -33.99
C ASN A 217 -13.11 -14.83 -34.27
N TYR A 218 -13.04 -15.82 -35.19
CA TYR A 218 -14.13 -16.76 -35.42
C TYR A 218 -14.41 -17.61 -34.19
N ALA A 219 -13.37 -18.12 -33.53
CA ALA A 219 -13.48 -18.92 -32.32
C ALA A 219 -14.14 -18.12 -31.19
N LEU A 220 -13.74 -16.85 -30.99
CA LEU A 220 -14.31 -15.97 -29.98
C LEU A 220 -15.80 -15.67 -30.25
N ALA A 221 -16.16 -15.37 -31.51
CA ALA A 221 -17.55 -15.15 -31.89
C ALA A 221 -18.41 -16.41 -31.67
N ARG A 222 -17.88 -17.58 -32.02
CA ARG A 222 -18.55 -18.87 -31.81
C ARG A 222 -18.69 -19.18 -30.33
N TYR A 223 -17.65 -18.89 -29.54
CA TYR A 223 -17.61 -19.07 -28.10
C TYR A 223 -18.62 -18.14 -27.39
N GLU A 224 -18.70 -16.88 -27.81
CA GLU A 224 -19.66 -15.93 -27.26
C GLU A 224 -21.14 -16.38 -27.55
N LYS A 225 -21.38 -16.92 -28.75
CA LYS A 225 -22.67 -17.52 -29.08
C LYS A 225 -23.00 -18.72 -28.20
N MET A 226 -22.01 -19.59 -27.93
CA MET A 226 -22.17 -20.69 -26.99
C MET A 226 -22.48 -20.22 -25.57
N GLN A 227 -21.77 -19.20 -25.07
CA GLN A 227 -21.98 -18.64 -23.74
C GLN A 227 -23.39 -18.06 -23.58
N LYS A 228 -23.89 -17.34 -24.58
CA LYS A 228 -25.28 -16.82 -24.58
C LYS A 228 -26.29 -17.94 -24.50
N ASN A 229 -26.08 -19.06 -25.18
CA ASN A 229 -26.98 -20.21 -25.15
C ASN A 229 -27.08 -20.90 -23.79
N ILE A 230 -26.07 -20.76 -22.89
CA ILE A 230 -26.14 -21.30 -21.53
C ILE A 230 -27.26 -20.66 -20.71
N PHE A 231 -27.51 -19.38 -20.92
CA PHE A 231 -28.55 -18.62 -20.20
C PHE A 231 -29.89 -18.61 -20.89
N VAL A 232 -29.98 -19.10 -22.13
CA VAL A 232 -31.24 -19.18 -22.88
C VAL A 232 -31.97 -20.47 -22.49
N ASN A 233 -33.27 -20.37 -22.25
CA ASN A 233 -34.13 -21.50 -21.98
C ASN A 233 -34.37 -22.33 -23.27
N GLY A 234 -33.44 -23.24 -23.55
CA GLY A 234 -33.48 -24.03 -24.78
C GLY A 234 -34.55 -25.13 -24.84
N SER A 235 -35.06 -25.58 -23.68
CA SER A 235 -35.98 -26.73 -23.61
C SER A 235 -37.38 -26.41 -23.07
N GLY A 236 -37.56 -25.15 -22.60
CA GLY A 236 -38.81 -24.78 -21.89
C GLY A 236 -38.91 -25.47 -20.52
N SER A 237 -40.03 -25.23 -19.84
CA SER A 237 -40.23 -25.80 -18.48
C SER A 237 -40.18 -27.33 -18.54
N TYR A 238 -39.60 -27.98 -17.51
CA TYR A 238 -39.55 -29.43 -17.38
C TYR A 238 -40.90 -30.12 -17.51
N PHE A 239 -42.00 -29.47 -17.08
CA PHE A 239 -43.34 -29.99 -17.27
C PHE A 239 -43.74 -30.15 -18.78
N LYS A 240 -43.23 -29.30 -19.68
CA LYS A 240 -43.46 -29.44 -21.13
C LYS A 240 -42.64 -30.63 -21.68
N THR A 241 -41.41 -30.81 -21.17
CA THR A 241 -40.56 -31.94 -21.51
C THR A 241 -41.18 -33.25 -21.07
N LEU A 242 -41.80 -33.28 -19.88
CA LEU A 242 -42.48 -34.44 -19.33
C LEU A 242 -43.73 -34.78 -20.13
N LYS A 243 -44.56 -33.79 -20.53
CA LYS A 243 -45.71 -34.01 -21.41
C LYS A 243 -45.31 -34.62 -22.75
N ARG A 244 -44.11 -34.36 -23.25
CA ARG A 244 -43.56 -34.86 -24.50
C ARG A 244 -42.45 -35.88 -24.28
N PHE A 245 -42.55 -36.68 -23.21
CA PHE A 245 -41.47 -37.56 -22.77
C PHE A 245 -40.96 -38.48 -23.88
N LYS A 246 -41.85 -39.16 -24.62
CA LYS A 246 -41.48 -40.07 -25.71
C LYS A 246 -40.65 -39.36 -26.80
N MET A 247 -41.04 -38.17 -27.15
CA MET A 247 -40.33 -37.35 -28.16
C MET A 247 -38.99 -36.84 -27.62
N SER A 248 -38.99 -36.36 -26.36
CA SER A 248 -37.76 -35.92 -25.67
C SER A 248 -36.75 -37.08 -25.50
N TYR A 249 -37.22 -38.29 -25.23
CA TYR A 249 -36.36 -39.46 -25.12
C TYR A 249 -35.79 -39.87 -26.50
N ILE A 250 -36.56 -39.85 -27.57
CA ILE A 250 -36.08 -40.11 -28.93
C ILE A 250 -35.03 -39.07 -29.34
N LEU A 251 -35.27 -37.82 -29.08
CA LEU A 251 -34.30 -36.73 -29.37
C LEU A 251 -33.02 -36.93 -28.54
N ALA A 252 -33.14 -37.18 -27.26
CA ALA A 252 -31.98 -37.44 -26.37
C ALA A 252 -31.18 -38.64 -26.84
N LYS A 253 -31.82 -39.76 -27.25
CA LYS A 253 -31.18 -40.92 -27.81
C LYS A 253 -30.45 -40.61 -29.12
N LYS A 254 -31.09 -39.85 -30.00
CA LYS A 254 -30.47 -39.40 -31.25
C LYS A 254 -29.22 -38.53 -30.98
N ASP A 255 -29.32 -37.57 -30.03
CA ASP A 255 -28.18 -36.74 -29.64
C ASP A 255 -27.00 -37.57 -29.12
N VAL A 256 -27.29 -38.62 -28.33
CA VAL A 256 -26.25 -39.55 -27.84
C VAL A 256 -25.63 -40.35 -28.97
N ASP A 257 -26.49 -40.90 -29.87
CA ASP A 257 -26.03 -41.66 -31.03
C ASP A 257 -25.21 -40.80 -32.00
N ASP A 258 -25.61 -39.57 -32.24
CA ASP A 258 -24.87 -38.65 -33.13
C ASP A 258 -23.55 -38.17 -32.48
N LYS A 259 -23.52 -37.98 -31.16
CA LYS A 259 -22.31 -37.62 -30.43
C LYS A 259 -21.23 -38.73 -30.47
N TYR A 260 -21.63 -39.98 -30.39
CA TYR A 260 -20.72 -41.11 -30.33
C TYR A 260 -20.48 -41.79 -31.69
N LYS A 261 -21.14 -41.33 -32.79
CA LYS A 261 -20.79 -41.71 -34.13
C LYS A 261 -19.43 -41.09 -34.53
N PRO A 262 -18.52 -41.90 -35.07
CA PRO A 262 -17.24 -41.38 -35.50
C PRO A 262 -17.39 -40.47 -36.72
N LEU A 263 -17.41 -39.19 -36.47
CA LEU A 263 -17.24 -38.15 -37.50
C LEU A 263 -15.74 -38.06 -37.81
N GLY A 264 -15.24 -38.94 -38.68
CA GLY A 264 -13.88 -39.01 -39.12
C GLY A 264 -12.90 -39.57 -38.06
N ARG A 265 -11.60 -39.63 -38.43
CA ARG A 265 -10.50 -40.25 -37.66
C ARG A 265 -10.14 -39.46 -36.37
N THR A 266 -10.74 -38.31 -36.09
CA THR A 266 -10.34 -37.37 -35.06
C THR A 266 -11.24 -37.36 -33.80
N SER A 267 -12.36 -38.11 -33.76
CA SER A 267 -13.24 -38.17 -32.59
C SER A 267 -12.62 -39.03 -31.49
N GLU A 268 -12.14 -38.39 -30.45
CA GLU A 268 -11.67 -39.05 -29.21
C GLU A 268 -12.83 -39.61 -28.36
N TRP A 269 -14.08 -39.27 -28.70
CA TRP A 269 -15.31 -39.60 -27.95
C TRP A 269 -15.95 -40.91 -28.39
N ARG A 270 -15.19 -41.99 -28.42
CA ARG A 270 -15.72 -43.33 -28.73
C ARG A 270 -16.28 -43.97 -27.47
N GLY A 271 -17.41 -44.70 -27.60
CA GLY A 271 -18.00 -45.45 -26.49
C GLY A 271 -17.01 -46.33 -25.72
N PRO A 272 -16.11 -47.06 -26.37
CA PRO A 272 -15.08 -47.85 -25.71
C PRO A 272 -14.11 -47.05 -24.86
N VAL A 273 -13.76 -45.81 -25.27
CA VAL A 273 -12.87 -44.93 -24.49
C VAL A 273 -13.55 -44.45 -23.20
N ILE A 274 -14.84 -44.09 -23.30
CA ILE A 274 -15.61 -43.69 -22.13
C ILE A 274 -15.75 -44.86 -21.14
N TYR A 275 -16.05 -46.04 -21.63
CA TYR A 275 -16.10 -47.24 -20.81
C TYR A 275 -14.74 -47.55 -20.17
N GLY A 276 -13.66 -47.49 -20.96
CA GLY A 276 -12.30 -47.67 -20.45
C GLY A 276 -11.92 -46.69 -19.37
N VAL A 277 -12.23 -45.38 -19.56
CA VAL A 277 -11.99 -44.35 -18.54
C VAL A 277 -12.80 -44.63 -17.27
N SER A 278 -14.06 -45.04 -17.41
CA SER A 278 -14.91 -45.35 -16.25
C SER A 278 -14.37 -46.54 -15.45
N VAL A 279 -13.95 -47.61 -16.14
CA VAL A 279 -13.31 -48.78 -15.50
C VAL A 279 -12.00 -48.38 -14.83
N PHE A 280 -11.21 -47.59 -15.50
CA PHE A 280 -9.92 -47.09 -14.99
C PHE A 280 -10.09 -46.25 -13.71
N MET A 281 -11.06 -45.32 -13.70
CA MET A 281 -11.40 -44.55 -12.51
C MET A 281 -11.86 -45.42 -11.33
N LEU A 282 -12.71 -46.44 -11.59
CA LEU A 282 -13.13 -47.39 -10.56
C LEU A 282 -11.96 -48.21 -10.02
N PHE A 283 -11.04 -48.62 -10.87
CA PHE A 283 -9.81 -49.31 -10.48
C PHE A 283 -8.96 -48.44 -9.55
N TYR A 284 -8.74 -47.14 -9.91
CA TYR A 284 -8.00 -46.21 -9.05
C TYR A 284 -8.69 -45.97 -7.70
N ILE A 285 -10.02 -45.90 -7.66
CA ILE A 285 -10.77 -45.78 -6.39
C ILE A 285 -10.55 -47.04 -5.52
N LEU A 286 -10.58 -48.22 -6.11
CA LEU A 286 -10.38 -49.48 -5.42
C LEU A 286 -8.95 -49.59 -4.87
N VAL A 287 -7.95 -49.31 -5.69
CA VAL A 287 -6.53 -49.29 -5.30
C VAL A 287 -6.26 -48.27 -4.19
N ALA A 288 -6.78 -47.04 -4.34
CA ALA A 288 -6.63 -45.97 -3.34
C ALA A 288 -7.29 -46.38 -2.01
N SER A 289 -8.45 -47.03 -2.04
CA SER A 289 -9.15 -47.49 -0.86
C SER A 289 -8.38 -48.61 -0.15
N LEU A 290 -7.85 -49.58 -0.91
CA LEU A 290 -7.03 -50.68 -0.39
C LEU A 290 -5.74 -50.13 0.24
N LEU A 291 -5.03 -49.28 -0.48
CA LEU A 291 -3.78 -48.66 0.00
C LEU A 291 -4.01 -47.82 1.26
N SER A 292 -5.08 -47.05 1.30
CA SER A 292 -5.48 -46.28 2.49
C SER A 292 -5.72 -47.19 3.70
N TYR A 293 -6.41 -48.35 3.49
CA TYR A 293 -6.63 -49.29 4.56
C TYR A 293 -5.31 -49.89 5.05
N VAL A 294 -4.40 -50.27 4.17
CA VAL A 294 -3.06 -50.80 4.49
C VAL A 294 -2.24 -49.76 5.27
N ILE A 295 -2.19 -48.49 4.82
CA ILE A 295 -1.48 -47.40 5.49
C ILE A 295 -2.02 -47.22 6.92
N MET A 296 -3.33 -47.19 7.09
CA MET A 296 -3.97 -46.96 8.37
C MET A 296 -3.80 -48.13 9.34
N ARG A 297 -3.61 -49.34 8.83
CA ARG A 297 -3.47 -50.57 9.63
C ARG A 297 -2.02 -50.90 9.95
N TRP A 298 -1.09 -50.70 9.00
CA TRP A 298 0.27 -51.24 9.06
C TRP A 298 1.35 -50.19 9.16
N VAL A 299 1.21 -49.09 8.46
CA VAL A 299 2.24 -48.05 8.36
C VAL A 299 2.16 -47.04 9.52
N LEU A 300 0.97 -46.74 10.01
CA LEU A 300 0.79 -45.75 11.06
C LEU A 300 1.36 -46.21 12.41
N PRO A 301 2.21 -45.41 13.10
CA PRO A 301 2.78 -45.77 14.40
C PRO A 301 1.70 -46.09 15.45
N LYS A 302 1.94 -47.10 16.31
CA LYS A 302 0.99 -47.56 17.34
C LYS A 302 0.42 -46.44 18.20
N LYS A 303 1.27 -45.50 18.65
CA LYS A 303 0.87 -44.34 19.46
C LYS A 303 -0.15 -43.40 18.77
N TRP A 304 -0.03 -43.24 17.45
CA TRP A 304 -0.98 -42.42 16.66
C TRP A 304 -2.26 -43.21 16.40
N ARG A 305 -2.14 -44.49 16.12
CA ARG A 305 -3.28 -45.40 15.89
C ARG A 305 -4.20 -45.47 17.10
N GLU A 306 -3.64 -45.55 18.31
CA GLU A 306 -4.40 -45.58 19.59
C GLU A 306 -5.12 -44.24 19.82
N ARG A 307 -4.43 -43.10 19.68
CA ARG A 307 -5.04 -41.76 19.77
C ARG A 307 -6.17 -41.53 18.79
N ILE A 308 -6.08 -42.10 17.59
CA ILE A 308 -7.10 -41.94 16.53
C ILE A 308 -8.27 -42.91 16.81
N ALA A 309 -8.01 -44.08 17.37
CA ALA A 309 -9.02 -45.06 17.76
C ALA A 309 -9.90 -44.54 18.91
N ASP A 310 -9.29 -43.92 19.94
CA ASP A 310 -9.98 -43.34 21.10
C ASP A 310 -11.00 -42.28 20.73
N ASN A 311 -10.79 -41.56 19.60
CA ASN A 311 -11.64 -40.47 19.16
C ASN A 311 -12.65 -40.85 18.06
N ASN A 312 -12.95 -42.13 17.83
CA ASN A 312 -13.89 -42.62 16.78
C ASN A 312 -13.67 -41.99 15.37
N LYS A 313 -12.50 -41.37 15.13
CA LYS A 313 -12.14 -40.69 13.85
C LYS A 313 -11.57 -41.63 12.80
N ARG A 314 -11.24 -42.87 13.18
CA ARG A 314 -10.54 -43.80 12.31
C ARG A 314 -11.22 -44.03 10.96
N PRO A 315 -12.53 -44.34 10.86
CA PRO A 315 -13.15 -44.60 9.56
C PRO A 315 -13.13 -43.39 8.63
N PHE A 316 -13.31 -42.19 9.17
CA PHE A 316 -13.33 -40.94 8.40
C PHE A 316 -11.93 -40.53 7.93
N LEU A 317 -10.91 -40.77 8.74
CA LEU A 317 -9.51 -40.57 8.36
C LEU A 317 -9.10 -41.58 7.27
N THR A 318 -9.59 -42.83 7.32
CA THR A 318 -9.35 -43.80 6.25
C THR A 318 -9.96 -43.35 4.93
N ILE A 319 -11.19 -42.81 4.96
CA ILE A 319 -11.84 -42.24 3.77
C ILE A 319 -11.05 -41.03 3.23
N ALA A 320 -10.65 -40.06 4.08
CA ALA A 320 -9.86 -38.92 3.68
C ALA A 320 -8.51 -39.37 3.08
N CYS A 321 -7.78 -40.24 3.71
CA CYS A 321 -6.55 -40.81 3.16
C CYS A 321 -6.78 -41.47 1.79
N GLY A 322 -7.91 -42.18 1.60
CA GLY A 322 -8.28 -42.80 0.33
C GLY A 322 -8.54 -41.75 -0.76
N VAL A 323 -9.26 -40.70 -0.44
CA VAL A 323 -9.52 -39.58 -1.38
C VAL A 323 -8.23 -38.87 -1.76
N ALA A 324 -7.33 -38.61 -0.80
CA ALA A 324 -6.02 -38.00 -1.06
C ALA A 324 -5.15 -38.85 -1.97
N ILE A 325 -5.06 -40.17 -1.70
CA ILE A 325 -4.31 -41.13 -2.53
C ILE A 325 -4.90 -41.15 -3.94
N PHE A 326 -6.22 -41.22 -4.08
CA PHE A 326 -6.90 -41.15 -5.37
C PHE A 326 -6.56 -39.85 -6.12
N ALA A 327 -6.66 -38.70 -5.48
CA ALA A 327 -6.33 -37.42 -6.08
C ALA A 327 -4.87 -37.33 -6.57
N ILE A 328 -3.93 -37.80 -5.76
CA ILE A 328 -2.50 -37.83 -6.09
C ILE A 328 -2.25 -38.79 -7.26
N SER A 329 -2.79 -40.04 -7.19
CA SER A 329 -2.58 -41.06 -8.21
C SER A 329 -3.10 -40.60 -9.57
N ILE A 330 -4.28 -40.00 -9.62
CA ILE A 330 -4.84 -39.45 -10.84
C ILE A 330 -4.05 -38.23 -11.32
N SER A 331 -3.56 -37.38 -10.43
CA SER A 331 -2.70 -36.26 -10.80
C SER A 331 -1.41 -36.69 -11.45
N ILE A 332 -0.82 -37.83 -11.01
CA ILE A 332 0.37 -38.44 -11.63
C ILE A 332 -0.01 -39.03 -13.00
N ALA A 333 -1.15 -39.70 -13.12
CA ALA A 333 -1.63 -40.25 -14.41
C ALA A 333 -1.77 -39.20 -15.49
N ARG A 334 -2.04 -37.93 -15.13
CA ARG A 334 -2.11 -36.78 -16.04
C ARG A 334 -0.87 -36.61 -16.91
N PHE A 335 0.32 -36.91 -16.39
CA PHE A 335 1.58 -36.73 -17.13
C PHE A 335 1.76 -37.76 -18.28
N TYR A 336 1.05 -38.88 -18.22
CA TYR A 336 1.17 -39.95 -19.23
C TYR A 336 0.06 -39.93 -20.27
N VAL A 337 -1.01 -39.18 -20.04
CA VAL A 337 -2.19 -39.14 -20.90
C VAL A 337 -2.03 -38.02 -21.92
N LYS A 338 -2.21 -38.36 -23.21
CA LYS A 338 -2.19 -37.41 -24.33
C LYS A 338 -3.57 -37.10 -24.92
N GLN A 339 -4.58 -37.88 -24.57
CA GLN A 339 -5.95 -37.73 -25.09
C GLN A 339 -6.69 -36.60 -24.35
N ASN A 340 -7.21 -35.62 -25.07
CA ASN A 340 -7.86 -34.44 -24.50
C ASN A 340 -9.06 -34.78 -23.62
N PHE A 341 -9.89 -35.74 -24.02
CA PHE A 341 -11.05 -36.19 -23.24
C PHE A 341 -10.64 -36.79 -21.89
N VAL A 342 -9.67 -37.71 -21.90
CA VAL A 342 -9.17 -38.34 -20.67
C VAL A 342 -8.52 -37.31 -19.77
N LEU A 343 -7.78 -36.35 -20.34
CA LEU A 343 -7.15 -35.27 -19.62
C LEU A 343 -8.19 -34.37 -18.91
N MET A 344 -9.31 -34.04 -19.59
CA MET A 344 -10.43 -33.31 -19.00
C MET A 344 -11.05 -34.09 -17.84
N ALA A 345 -11.35 -35.37 -18.05
CA ALA A 345 -11.92 -36.25 -17.02
C ALA A 345 -11.03 -36.30 -15.77
N ILE A 346 -9.71 -36.48 -15.97
CA ILE A 346 -8.72 -36.46 -14.91
C ILE A 346 -8.73 -35.12 -14.17
N ASN A 347 -8.73 -33.99 -14.88
CA ASN A 347 -8.72 -32.68 -14.26
C ASN A 347 -9.96 -32.43 -13.41
N LEU A 348 -11.15 -32.77 -13.94
CA LEU A 348 -12.41 -32.60 -13.21
C LEU A 348 -12.48 -33.49 -11.97
N MET A 349 -12.11 -34.76 -12.10
CA MET A 349 -12.12 -35.70 -10.97
C MET A 349 -11.06 -35.38 -9.92
N THR A 350 -9.88 -34.93 -10.33
CA THR A 350 -8.82 -34.47 -9.41
C THR A 350 -9.28 -33.22 -8.64
N THR A 351 -9.84 -32.24 -9.33
CA THR A 351 -10.37 -31.02 -8.69
C THR A 351 -11.47 -31.37 -7.68
N PHE A 352 -12.39 -32.21 -8.07
CA PHE A 352 -13.45 -32.68 -7.17
C PHE A 352 -12.89 -33.45 -5.96
N ALA A 353 -11.97 -34.36 -6.17
CA ALA A 353 -11.35 -35.10 -5.08
C ALA A 353 -10.65 -34.19 -4.07
N TRP A 354 -9.92 -33.19 -4.52
CA TRP A 354 -9.32 -32.18 -3.63
C TRP A 354 -10.36 -31.34 -2.90
N LEU A 355 -11.47 -30.96 -3.52
CA LEU A 355 -12.54 -30.22 -2.84
C LEU A 355 -13.18 -31.07 -1.73
N VAL A 356 -13.44 -32.35 -2.01
CA VAL A 356 -13.96 -33.29 -1.01
C VAL A 356 -12.95 -33.53 0.11
N GLU A 357 -11.66 -33.66 -0.22
CA GLU A 357 -10.59 -33.83 0.77
C GLU A 357 -10.51 -32.64 1.72
N VAL A 358 -10.57 -31.43 1.21
CA VAL A 358 -10.59 -30.20 2.01
C VAL A 358 -11.77 -30.20 2.99
N ILE A 359 -12.97 -30.58 2.52
CA ILE A 359 -14.15 -30.66 3.39
C ILE A 359 -13.94 -31.75 4.47
N LEU A 360 -13.48 -32.96 4.11
CA LEU A 360 -13.26 -34.05 5.04
C LEU A 360 -12.19 -33.73 6.08
N VAL A 361 -11.06 -33.15 5.66
CA VAL A 361 -9.96 -32.72 6.55
C VAL A 361 -10.44 -31.64 7.50
N SER A 362 -11.18 -30.65 7.00
CA SER A 362 -11.76 -29.61 7.84
C SER A 362 -12.67 -30.19 8.93
N LEU A 363 -13.56 -31.11 8.58
CA LEU A 363 -14.44 -31.80 9.53
C LEU A 363 -13.66 -32.63 10.53
N LEU A 364 -12.62 -33.35 10.08
CA LEU A 364 -11.75 -34.18 10.96
C LEU A 364 -11.01 -33.35 12.00
N ILE A 365 -10.54 -32.15 11.62
CA ILE A 365 -9.81 -31.28 12.53
C ILE A 365 -10.75 -30.60 13.53
N ARG A 366 -11.88 -30.10 13.07
CA ARG A 366 -12.81 -29.24 13.83
C ARG A 366 -13.76 -30.02 14.72
N LEU A 367 -14.29 -31.13 14.23
CA LEU A 367 -15.36 -31.85 14.92
C LEU A 367 -14.82 -32.99 15.81
N SER A 368 -15.51 -33.26 16.90
CA SER A 368 -15.23 -34.35 17.84
C SER A 368 -16.21 -35.48 17.63
N ASP A 369 -15.78 -36.68 17.90
CA ASP A 369 -16.54 -37.95 18.00
C ASP A 369 -17.93 -38.02 17.33
N LYS A 370 -18.97 -37.73 18.11
CA LYS A 370 -20.37 -37.84 17.65
C LYS A 370 -20.72 -36.73 16.63
N GLN A 371 -20.05 -35.58 16.68
CA GLN A 371 -20.26 -34.49 15.77
C GLN A 371 -19.71 -34.77 14.36
N ILE A 372 -18.56 -35.46 14.24
CA ILE A 372 -17.98 -35.78 12.93
C ILE A 372 -18.90 -36.67 12.10
N ARG A 373 -19.52 -37.67 12.76
CA ARG A 373 -20.48 -38.58 12.09
C ARG A 373 -21.74 -37.82 11.63
N ALA A 374 -22.18 -36.85 12.43
CA ALA A 374 -23.29 -35.97 12.05
C ALA A 374 -22.90 -35.04 10.88
N GLY A 375 -21.73 -34.45 10.93
CA GLY A 375 -21.19 -33.54 9.89
C GLY A 375 -21.02 -34.24 8.54
N VAL A 376 -20.35 -35.38 8.52
CA VAL A 376 -20.17 -36.16 7.28
C VAL A 376 -21.53 -36.54 6.68
N ARG A 377 -22.48 -36.97 7.51
CA ARG A 377 -23.84 -37.33 7.03
C ARG A 377 -24.60 -36.10 6.54
N ALA A 378 -24.39 -34.93 7.12
CA ALA A 378 -25.06 -33.69 6.72
C ALA A 378 -24.58 -33.20 5.34
N TYR A 379 -23.31 -33.35 5.03
CA TYR A 379 -22.76 -32.93 3.73
C TYR A 379 -22.82 -34.06 2.66
N PHE A 380 -23.05 -35.31 3.05
CA PHE A 380 -22.98 -36.47 2.13
C PHE A 380 -23.93 -36.34 0.92
N PRO A 381 -25.25 -36.02 1.07
CA PRO A 381 -26.14 -35.89 -0.08
C PRO A 381 -25.67 -34.80 -1.04
N PHE A 382 -25.15 -33.68 -0.51
CA PHE A 382 -24.62 -32.59 -1.31
C PHE A 382 -23.36 -33.01 -2.08
N ILE A 383 -22.41 -33.68 -1.42
CA ILE A 383 -21.15 -34.16 -2.04
C ILE A 383 -21.47 -35.20 -3.12
N LEU A 384 -22.42 -36.12 -2.86
CA LEU A 384 -22.83 -37.11 -3.85
C LEU A 384 -23.52 -36.49 -5.05
N MET A 385 -24.35 -35.46 -4.84
CA MET A 385 -24.96 -34.73 -5.94
C MET A 385 -23.91 -33.98 -6.76
N ALA A 386 -22.91 -33.36 -6.12
CA ALA A 386 -21.79 -32.72 -6.80
C ALA A 386 -20.96 -33.71 -7.63
N LEU A 387 -20.72 -34.92 -7.10
CA LEU A 387 -20.08 -35.98 -7.87
C LEU A 387 -20.89 -36.36 -9.11
N LEU A 388 -22.21 -36.52 -8.96
CA LEU A 388 -23.11 -36.82 -10.08
C LEU A 388 -23.08 -35.74 -11.15
N VAL A 389 -23.04 -34.46 -10.74
CA VAL A 389 -22.91 -33.31 -11.66
C VAL A 389 -21.62 -33.40 -12.46
N ILE A 390 -20.49 -33.76 -11.82
CA ILE A 390 -19.20 -33.91 -12.51
C ILE A 390 -19.22 -35.12 -13.46
N VAL A 391 -19.77 -36.24 -13.02
CA VAL A 391 -19.93 -37.44 -13.87
C VAL A 391 -20.80 -37.11 -15.10
N PHE A 392 -21.90 -36.37 -14.92
CA PHE A 392 -22.71 -35.92 -16.04
C PHE A 392 -21.92 -34.97 -16.96
N ARG A 393 -21.08 -34.08 -16.40
CA ARG A 393 -20.23 -33.21 -17.18
C ARG A 393 -19.22 -33.99 -18.02
N ILE A 394 -18.68 -35.09 -17.50
CA ILE A 394 -17.71 -35.94 -18.21
C ILE A 394 -18.40 -36.81 -19.26
N VAL A 395 -19.52 -37.46 -18.93
CA VAL A 395 -20.09 -38.57 -19.71
C VAL A 395 -21.26 -38.12 -20.60
N LEU A 396 -22.17 -37.27 -20.09
CA LEU A 396 -23.52 -37.12 -20.66
C LEU A 396 -23.78 -35.76 -21.29
N ILE A 397 -22.86 -35.12 -21.95
CA ILE A 397 -23.22 -33.86 -22.62
C ILE A 397 -23.68 -34.12 -24.07
N PRO A 398 -24.93 -34.52 -24.26
CA PRO A 398 -25.91 -33.80 -25.06
C PRO A 398 -26.95 -33.15 -24.12
N ASN A 399 -27.28 -31.90 -24.37
CA ASN A 399 -28.18 -31.11 -23.53
C ASN A 399 -29.55 -31.76 -23.29
N ASN A 400 -30.11 -32.48 -24.28
CA ASN A 400 -31.44 -33.11 -24.21
C ASN A 400 -31.50 -34.25 -23.18
N LEU A 401 -30.44 -35.05 -23.04
CA LEU A 401 -30.42 -36.15 -22.08
C LEU A 401 -30.30 -35.59 -20.65
N VAL A 402 -29.43 -34.61 -20.43
CA VAL A 402 -29.25 -33.96 -19.13
C VAL A 402 -30.55 -33.23 -18.73
N ASN A 403 -31.22 -32.56 -19.66
CA ASN A 403 -32.50 -31.89 -19.40
C ASN A 403 -33.60 -32.87 -18.98
N LEU A 404 -33.52 -34.13 -19.41
CA LEU A 404 -34.49 -35.17 -19.07
C LEU A 404 -34.20 -35.78 -17.68
N ILE A 405 -32.96 -36.12 -17.39
CA ILE A 405 -32.54 -36.92 -16.21
C ILE A 405 -32.24 -36.06 -15.00
N TYR A 406 -31.60 -34.90 -15.18
CA TYR A 406 -31.06 -34.12 -14.11
C TYR A 406 -32.11 -33.49 -13.16
N PRO A 407 -33.22 -32.85 -13.64
CA PRO A 407 -34.16 -32.19 -12.76
C PRO A 407 -34.84 -33.10 -11.72
N PRO A 408 -35.31 -34.34 -12.04
CA PRO A 408 -35.89 -35.24 -11.05
C PRO A 408 -34.85 -35.76 -10.05
N ILE A 409 -33.61 -36.04 -10.47
CA ILE A 409 -32.55 -36.48 -9.59
C ILE A 409 -32.21 -35.39 -8.59
N LEU A 410 -32.06 -34.15 -9.08
CA LEU A 410 -31.77 -33.00 -8.21
C LEU A 410 -32.86 -32.79 -7.16
N LEU A 411 -34.11 -32.94 -7.53
CA LEU A 411 -35.25 -32.86 -6.60
C LEU A 411 -35.13 -33.95 -5.50
N LEU A 412 -34.86 -35.20 -5.88
CA LEU A 412 -34.67 -36.32 -4.91
C LEU A 412 -33.55 -36.00 -3.93
N PHE A 413 -32.39 -35.49 -4.39
CA PHE A 413 -31.29 -35.12 -3.52
C PHE A 413 -31.61 -33.93 -2.63
N THR A 414 -32.38 -32.96 -3.13
CA THR A 414 -32.83 -31.80 -2.33
C THR A 414 -33.77 -32.25 -1.20
N ILE A 415 -34.69 -33.16 -1.46
CA ILE A 415 -35.57 -33.78 -0.44
C ILE A 415 -34.72 -34.55 0.57
N TRP A 416 -33.76 -35.35 0.09
CA TRP A 416 -32.85 -36.10 0.98
C TRP A 416 -32.04 -35.17 1.87
N GLN A 417 -31.47 -34.12 1.34
CA GLN A 417 -30.74 -33.08 2.11
C GLN A 417 -31.61 -32.48 3.19
N PHE A 418 -32.87 -32.13 2.86
CA PHE A 418 -33.85 -31.59 3.79
C PHE A 418 -34.14 -32.59 4.95
N ILE A 419 -34.35 -33.87 4.65
CA ILE A 419 -34.59 -34.89 5.65
C ILE A 419 -33.39 -35.08 6.58
N VAL A 420 -32.19 -35.13 6.03
CA VAL A 420 -30.96 -35.26 6.79
C VAL A 420 -30.74 -34.05 7.68
N MET A 421 -30.96 -32.85 7.17
CA MET A 421 -30.87 -31.60 7.92
C MET A 421 -31.81 -31.64 9.13
N LYS A 422 -33.13 -31.91 8.94
CA LYS A 422 -34.13 -31.97 10.02
C LYS A 422 -33.72 -32.97 11.12
N LYS A 423 -33.12 -34.11 10.78
CA LYS A 423 -32.72 -35.16 11.73
C LYS A 423 -31.38 -34.92 12.43
N LYS A 424 -30.46 -34.09 11.92
CA LYS A 424 -29.07 -34.05 12.40
C LYS A 424 -28.60 -32.67 12.83
N ILE A 425 -29.36 -31.59 12.57
CA ILE A 425 -28.97 -30.21 12.83
C ILE A 425 -28.60 -29.96 14.31
N VAL A 426 -29.31 -30.58 15.24
CA VAL A 426 -29.11 -30.38 16.68
C VAL A 426 -27.73 -30.85 17.19
N LYS A 427 -26.99 -31.66 16.44
CA LYS A 427 -25.69 -32.25 16.86
C LYS A 427 -24.50 -31.51 16.25
N LEU A 428 -24.73 -30.49 15.41
CA LEU A 428 -23.68 -29.78 14.70
C LEU A 428 -23.33 -28.47 15.42
N PRO A 429 -22.10 -27.96 15.27
CA PRO A 429 -21.77 -26.59 15.63
C PRO A 429 -22.57 -25.58 14.81
N ASP A 430 -22.80 -24.38 15.38
CA ASP A 430 -23.59 -23.32 14.73
C ASP A 430 -23.08 -22.96 13.33
N SER A 431 -21.78 -22.94 13.13
CA SER A 431 -21.17 -22.67 11.80
C SER A 431 -21.58 -23.71 10.76
N ASP A 432 -21.51 -25.00 11.10
CA ASP A 432 -21.86 -26.09 10.19
C ASP A 432 -23.37 -26.21 9.98
N ILE A 433 -24.17 -25.79 10.95
CA ILE A 433 -25.61 -25.62 10.78
C ILE A 433 -25.89 -24.60 9.65
N VAL A 434 -25.30 -23.42 9.75
CA VAL A 434 -25.46 -22.36 8.73
C VAL A 434 -25.03 -22.86 7.35
N TYR A 435 -23.87 -23.51 7.24
CA TYR A 435 -23.38 -24.02 5.95
C TYR A 435 -24.28 -25.10 5.35
N THR A 436 -24.84 -25.97 6.19
CA THR A 436 -25.78 -26.99 5.75
C THR A 436 -27.12 -26.39 5.28
N VAL A 437 -27.60 -25.33 5.96
CA VAL A 437 -28.80 -24.60 5.53
C VAL A 437 -28.54 -23.89 4.20
N ILE A 438 -27.42 -23.19 4.04
CA ILE A 438 -27.10 -22.52 2.77
C ILE A 438 -26.91 -23.56 1.65
N SER A 439 -26.30 -24.73 1.93
CA SER A 439 -26.22 -25.82 0.95
C SER A 439 -27.60 -26.31 0.50
N LEU A 440 -28.55 -26.41 1.42
CA LEU A 440 -29.93 -26.72 1.07
C LEU A 440 -30.57 -25.63 0.22
N VAL A 441 -30.39 -24.35 0.57
CA VAL A 441 -30.88 -23.22 -0.23
C VAL A 441 -30.30 -23.26 -1.64
N ALA A 442 -28.99 -23.48 -1.78
CA ALA A 442 -28.34 -23.63 -3.09
C ALA A 442 -28.94 -24.78 -3.91
N MET A 443 -29.22 -25.93 -3.28
CA MET A 443 -29.90 -27.06 -3.94
C MET A 443 -31.33 -26.72 -4.34
N VAL A 444 -32.07 -25.99 -3.52
CA VAL A 444 -33.45 -25.55 -3.86
C VAL A 444 -33.41 -24.58 -5.04
N VAL A 445 -32.55 -23.60 -5.03
CA VAL A 445 -32.36 -22.64 -6.14
C VAL A 445 -32.01 -23.38 -7.43
N ALA A 446 -31.05 -24.32 -7.35
CA ALA A 446 -30.67 -25.15 -8.48
C ALA A 446 -31.86 -26.01 -8.97
N THR A 447 -32.67 -26.58 -8.07
CA THR A 447 -33.84 -27.36 -8.42
C THR A 447 -34.87 -26.50 -9.15
N VAL A 448 -35.20 -25.33 -8.64
CA VAL A 448 -36.15 -24.40 -9.28
C VAL A 448 -35.64 -23.99 -10.67
N ALA A 449 -34.36 -23.68 -10.80
CA ALA A 449 -33.74 -23.35 -12.10
C ALA A 449 -33.83 -24.52 -13.08
N ALA A 450 -33.53 -25.75 -12.65
CA ALA A 450 -33.62 -26.94 -13.50
C ALA A 450 -35.05 -27.21 -13.97
N TRP A 451 -36.05 -27.09 -13.09
CA TRP A 451 -37.47 -27.30 -13.40
C TRP A 451 -38.04 -26.18 -14.30
N SER A 452 -37.48 -24.98 -14.20
CA SER A 452 -37.82 -23.88 -15.10
C SER A 452 -37.21 -24.02 -16.51
N GLY A 453 -36.31 -24.99 -16.72
CA GLY A 453 -35.62 -25.27 -17.99
C GLY A 453 -34.17 -24.78 -18.06
N PHE A 454 -33.68 -24.10 -17.02
CA PHE A 454 -32.28 -23.60 -16.95
C PHE A 454 -31.34 -24.66 -16.32
N VAL A 455 -31.28 -25.82 -16.93
CA VAL A 455 -30.52 -26.97 -16.35
C VAL A 455 -29.02 -26.69 -16.24
N LEU A 456 -28.41 -26.04 -17.23
CA LEU A 456 -26.98 -25.69 -17.18
C LEU A 456 -26.70 -24.67 -16.08
N MET A 457 -27.57 -23.72 -15.84
CA MET A 457 -27.46 -22.79 -14.72
C MET A 457 -27.57 -23.51 -13.38
N ALA A 458 -28.47 -24.49 -13.26
CA ALA A 458 -28.57 -25.31 -12.05
C ALA A 458 -27.28 -26.10 -11.76
N VAL A 459 -26.68 -26.70 -12.80
CA VAL A 459 -25.40 -27.40 -12.71
C VAL A 459 -24.30 -26.43 -12.27
N GLN A 460 -24.27 -25.22 -12.83
CA GLN A 460 -23.26 -24.21 -12.51
C GLN A 460 -23.38 -23.72 -11.04
N VAL A 461 -24.60 -23.50 -10.56
CA VAL A 461 -24.86 -23.15 -9.16
C VAL A 461 -24.35 -24.27 -8.21
N MET A 462 -24.57 -25.53 -8.55
CA MET A 462 -24.08 -26.66 -7.74
C MET A 462 -22.56 -26.71 -7.69
N ILE A 463 -21.89 -26.56 -8.81
CA ILE A 463 -20.42 -26.55 -8.87
C ILE A 463 -19.86 -25.33 -8.11
N TRP A 464 -20.42 -24.14 -8.35
CA TRP A 464 -20.02 -22.94 -7.62
C TRP A 464 -20.13 -23.13 -6.10
N TRP A 465 -21.27 -23.64 -5.63
CA TRP A 465 -21.46 -23.84 -4.20
C TRP A 465 -20.51 -24.91 -3.63
N THR A 466 -20.16 -25.94 -4.40
CA THR A 466 -19.17 -26.95 -3.97
C THR A 466 -17.80 -26.30 -3.71
N ILE A 467 -17.35 -25.45 -4.62
CA ILE A 467 -16.08 -24.72 -4.47
C ILE A 467 -16.15 -23.73 -3.31
N GLN A 468 -17.25 -22.99 -3.21
CA GLN A 468 -17.47 -22.03 -2.14
C GLN A 468 -17.53 -22.71 -0.77
N LEU A 469 -18.18 -23.85 -0.67
CA LEU A 469 -18.24 -24.63 0.56
C LEU A 469 -16.85 -25.11 1.00
N ALA A 470 -16.03 -25.61 0.08
CA ALA A 470 -14.66 -26.00 0.38
C ALA A 470 -13.81 -24.79 0.86
N ALA A 471 -13.97 -23.64 0.23
CA ALA A 471 -13.29 -22.40 0.63
C ALA A 471 -13.72 -21.97 2.05
N ILE A 472 -15.01 -21.94 2.33
CA ILE A 472 -15.55 -21.57 3.65
C ILE A 472 -15.09 -22.58 4.71
N GLN A 473 -15.11 -23.88 4.41
CA GLN A 473 -14.65 -24.91 5.31
C GLN A 473 -13.14 -24.76 5.64
N THR A 474 -12.33 -24.36 4.66
CA THR A 474 -10.92 -24.05 4.86
C THR A 474 -10.73 -22.85 5.80
N ILE A 475 -11.45 -21.75 5.55
CA ILE A 475 -11.40 -20.54 6.37
C ILE A 475 -11.81 -20.85 7.82
N THR A 476 -12.90 -21.60 8.01
CA THR A 476 -13.38 -22.01 9.33
C THR A 476 -12.38 -22.95 10.03
N CYS A 477 -11.73 -23.84 9.27
CA CYS A 477 -10.67 -24.71 9.82
C CYS A 477 -9.48 -23.87 10.33
N ILE A 478 -9.03 -22.88 9.56
CA ILE A 478 -7.95 -21.96 9.97
C ILE A 478 -8.37 -21.18 11.22
N TYR A 479 -9.62 -20.72 11.28
CA TYR A 479 -10.17 -20.02 12.45
C TYR A 479 -10.12 -20.90 13.71
N ASP A 480 -10.62 -22.13 13.63
CA ASP A 480 -10.65 -23.04 14.77
C ASP A 480 -9.24 -23.50 15.19
N LEU A 481 -8.35 -23.78 14.22
CA LEU A 481 -6.93 -24.04 14.49
C LEU A 481 -6.24 -22.86 15.18
N SER A 482 -6.53 -21.65 14.75
CA SER A 482 -5.99 -20.43 15.36
C SER A 482 -6.48 -20.28 16.80
N LYS A 483 -7.74 -20.60 17.09
CA LYS A 483 -8.27 -20.63 18.47
C LYS A 483 -7.61 -21.70 19.34
N ILE A 484 -7.39 -22.90 18.79
CA ILE A 484 -6.68 -23.97 19.51
C ILE A 484 -5.24 -23.54 19.81
N TYR A 485 -4.56 -22.90 18.85
CA TYR A 485 -3.23 -22.35 19.03
C TYR A 485 -3.20 -21.27 20.13
N GLU A 486 -4.18 -20.35 20.13
CA GLU A 486 -4.35 -19.35 21.18
C GLU A 486 -4.43 -20.00 22.56
N GLN A 487 -5.35 -20.94 22.72
CA GLN A 487 -5.62 -21.57 24.01
C GLN A 487 -4.45 -22.44 24.51
N ARG A 488 -3.75 -23.19 23.63
CA ARG A 488 -2.72 -24.16 24.03
C ARG A 488 -1.31 -23.59 24.09
N HIS A 489 -0.94 -22.74 23.14
CA HIS A 489 0.44 -22.27 22.98
C HIS A 489 0.62 -20.80 23.37
N LEU A 490 -0.23 -19.93 22.86
CA LEU A 490 -0.07 -18.48 23.04
C LEU A 490 -0.24 -18.08 24.50
N ILE A 491 -1.26 -18.60 25.17
CA ILE A 491 -1.51 -18.32 26.59
C ILE A 491 -0.39 -18.85 27.46
N ARG A 492 0.10 -20.07 27.20
CA ARG A 492 1.24 -20.63 27.94
C ARG A 492 2.47 -19.75 27.82
N ARG A 493 2.74 -19.21 26.63
CA ARG A 493 3.86 -18.31 26.39
C ARG A 493 3.70 -16.98 27.13
N ILE A 494 2.50 -16.39 27.09
CA ILE A 494 2.22 -15.15 27.79
C ILE A 494 2.32 -15.34 29.33
N VAL A 495 1.78 -16.44 29.86
CA VAL A 495 1.87 -16.79 31.28
C VAL A 495 3.31 -17.01 31.74
N LYS A 496 4.15 -17.66 30.91
CA LYS A 496 5.55 -17.91 31.22
C LYS A 496 6.37 -16.62 31.31
N ASP A 497 6.07 -15.65 30.45
CA ASP A 497 6.80 -14.38 30.36
C ASP A 497 6.20 -13.24 31.18
N SER A 498 4.93 -13.38 31.67
CA SER A 498 4.33 -12.36 32.52
C SER A 498 4.78 -12.54 33.98
N ASP A 499 5.27 -11.43 34.58
CA ASP A 499 5.84 -11.43 35.94
C ASP A 499 4.84 -11.83 37.03
N SER A 500 5.32 -12.64 37.94
CA SER A 500 4.99 -12.84 39.37
C SER A 500 3.64 -13.41 39.77
N GLU A 501 2.51 -13.10 39.17
CA GLU A 501 1.20 -13.50 39.69
C GLU A 501 0.86 -14.99 39.39
N PHE A 502 1.45 -15.56 38.34
CA PHE A 502 1.20 -16.95 37.88
C PHE A 502 2.36 -17.92 38.12
N LYS A 503 3.54 -17.44 38.61
CA LYS A 503 4.72 -18.28 38.81
C LYS A 503 4.66 -19.19 40.01
N LYS A 504 3.74 -18.98 40.95
CA LYS A 504 3.73 -19.63 42.28
C LYS A 504 2.73 -20.79 42.44
N GLN A 505 1.87 -21.10 41.44
CA GLN A 505 0.92 -22.22 41.52
C GLN A 505 0.78 -22.94 40.16
N PRO A 506 0.42 -24.24 40.12
CA PRO A 506 0.08 -24.96 38.91
C PRO A 506 -1.05 -24.21 38.19
N VAL A 507 -0.74 -23.63 37.04
CA VAL A 507 -1.63 -22.69 36.34
C VAL A 507 -2.79 -23.46 35.71
N ASP A 508 -3.99 -23.25 36.21
CA ASP A 508 -5.21 -23.63 35.50
C ASP A 508 -5.34 -22.75 34.23
N LEU A 509 -4.99 -23.36 33.09
CA LEU A 509 -4.99 -22.68 31.78
C LEU A 509 -6.35 -22.07 31.42
N VAL A 510 -7.45 -22.64 31.91
CA VAL A 510 -8.81 -22.13 31.64
C VAL A 510 -9.07 -20.83 32.41
N LYS A 511 -8.65 -20.77 33.67
CA LYS A 511 -8.76 -19.54 34.50
C LYS A 511 -7.83 -18.44 33.96
N ALA A 512 -6.58 -18.80 33.56
CA ALA A 512 -5.65 -17.88 32.94
C ALA A 512 -6.19 -17.31 31.63
N TYR A 513 -6.82 -18.15 30.80
CA TYR A 513 -7.47 -17.72 29.56
C TYR A 513 -8.53 -16.67 29.80
N LYS A 514 -9.48 -16.92 30.68
CA LYS A 514 -10.57 -15.97 31.00
C LYS A 514 -10.04 -14.63 31.51
N LYS A 515 -8.96 -14.61 32.28
CA LYS A 515 -8.33 -13.38 32.81
C LYS A 515 -7.50 -12.62 31.77
N LEU A 516 -6.82 -13.32 30.87
CA LEU A 516 -5.92 -12.72 29.86
C LEU A 516 -6.65 -12.30 28.57
N GLN A 517 -7.72 -12.98 28.18
CA GLN A 517 -8.46 -12.73 26.96
C GLN A 517 -8.88 -11.24 26.78
N PRO A 518 -9.50 -10.57 27.78
CA PRO A 518 -9.86 -9.17 27.62
C PRO A 518 -8.66 -8.23 27.49
N LYS A 519 -7.51 -8.57 28.09
CA LYS A 519 -6.26 -7.81 27.96
C LYS A 519 -5.62 -8.03 26.58
N MET A 520 -5.68 -9.24 26.04
CA MET A 520 -5.24 -9.57 24.68
C MET A 520 -6.08 -8.82 23.64
N LEU A 521 -7.40 -8.80 23.79
CA LEU A 521 -8.32 -8.05 22.91
C LEU A 521 -8.00 -6.54 22.89
N LYS A 522 -7.55 -5.98 24.03
CA LYS A 522 -7.08 -4.59 24.14
C LYS A 522 -5.65 -4.35 23.62
N GLY A 523 -5.01 -5.38 23.06
CA GLY A 523 -3.67 -5.30 22.47
C GLY A 523 -2.52 -5.14 23.45
N GLU A 524 -2.71 -5.51 24.73
CA GLU A 524 -1.65 -5.35 25.75
C GLU A 524 -0.47 -6.31 25.54
N TYR A 525 -0.70 -7.43 24.84
CA TYR A 525 0.28 -8.47 24.56
C TYR A 525 0.58 -8.58 23.07
N ILE A 526 0.46 -7.48 22.30
CA ILE A 526 0.64 -7.48 20.82
C ILE A 526 2.01 -8.05 20.39
N THR A 527 3.06 -7.92 21.19
CA THR A 527 4.38 -8.49 20.91
C THR A 527 4.38 -10.01 20.75
N TYR A 528 3.42 -10.70 21.38
CA TYR A 528 3.24 -12.14 21.28
C TYR A 528 2.08 -12.51 20.36
N THR A 529 1.06 -11.63 20.25
CA THR A 529 -0.21 -11.93 19.57
C THR A 529 -0.30 -11.36 18.15
N TRP A 530 0.68 -10.56 17.68
CA TRP A 530 0.59 -9.84 16.41
C TRP A 530 0.22 -10.74 15.22
N PHE A 531 0.86 -11.92 15.13
CA PHE A 531 0.61 -12.87 14.04
C PHE A 531 -0.78 -13.52 14.16
N TYR A 532 -1.16 -13.91 15.37
CA TYR A 532 -2.51 -14.42 15.66
C TYR A 532 -3.58 -13.37 15.33
N ASP A 533 -3.38 -12.14 15.81
CA ASP A 533 -4.27 -11.01 15.53
C ASP A 533 -4.34 -10.69 14.03
N PHE A 534 -3.22 -10.81 13.30
CA PHE A 534 -3.20 -10.65 11.85
C PHE A 534 -4.07 -11.69 11.15
N ILE A 535 -3.91 -12.97 11.51
CA ILE A 535 -4.75 -14.04 10.95
C ILE A 535 -6.22 -13.78 11.24
N MET A 536 -6.57 -13.49 12.48
CA MET A 536 -7.97 -13.37 12.91
C MET A 536 -8.68 -12.09 12.44
N LYS A 537 -7.95 -10.96 12.39
CA LYS A 537 -8.54 -9.63 12.13
C LYS A 537 -8.36 -9.15 10.69
N ALA A 538 -7.36 -9.66 9.96
CA ALA A 538 -7.11 -9.30 8.56
C ALA A 538 -7.23 -10.50 7.62
N LEU A 539 -6.40 -11.53 7.78
CA LEU A 539 -6.28 -12.60 6.79
C LEU A 539 -7.59 -13.37 6.59
N LEU A 540 -8.26 -13.81 7.66
CA LEU A 540 -9.52 -14.55 7.56
C LEU A 540 -10.66 -13.75 6.92
N PRO A 541 -10.92 -12.47 7.31
CA PRO A 541 -11.90 -11.65 6.60
C PRO A 541 -11.55 -11.40 5.13
N ILE A 542 -10.26 -11.18 4.81
CA ILE A 542 -9.80 -11.01 3.42
C ILE A 542 -10.06 -12.30 2.63
N LEU A 543 -9.67 -13.47 3.16
CA LEU A 543 -9.94 -14.75 2.52
C LEU A 543 -11.44 -15.02 2.35
N ALA A 544 -12.28 -14.58 3.29
CA ALA A 544 -13.73 -14.71 3.17
C ALA A 544 -14.29 -13.88 2.02
N VAL A 545 -13.84 -12.64 1.86
CA VAL A 545 -14.24 -11.77 0.74
C VAL A 545 -13.70 -12.33 -0.58
N LEU A 546 -12.41 -12.68 -0.64
CA LEU A 546 -11.76 -13.20 -1.84
C LEU A 546 -12.34 -14.56 -2.28
N SER A 547 -12.83 -15.37 -1.33
CA SER A 547 -13.38 -16.70 -1.66
C SER A 547 -14.58 -16.64 -2.60
N VAL A 548 -15.40 -15.58 -2.52
CA VAL A 548 -16.60 -15.44 -3.35
C VAL A 548 -16.24 -15.23 -4.83
N PRO A 549 -15.48 -14.19 -5.23
CA PRO A 549 -15.09 -14.02 -6.62
C PRO A 549 -14.21 -15.17 -7.14
N ALA A 550 -13.32 -15.72 -6.29
CA ALA A 550 -12.49 -16.87 -6.67
C ALA A 550 -13.32 -18.11 -6.97
N SER A 551 -14.30 -18.43 -6.13
CA SER A 551 -15.18 -19.60 -6.37
C SER A 551 -16.05 -19.46 -7.61
N VAL A 552 -16.55 -18.24 -7.87
CA VAL A 552 -17.32 -17.94 -9.10
C VAL A 552 -16.41 -18.08 -10.33
N TYR A 553 -15.20 -17.55 -10.26
CA TYR A 553 -14.23 -17.66 -11.36
C TYR A 553 -13.84 -19.12 -11.63
N TRP A 554 -13.52 -19.93 -10.60
CA TRP A 554 -13.19 -21.32 -10.77
C TRP A 554 -14.39 -22.17 -11.23
N ALA A 555 -15.59 -21.88 -10.74
CA ALA A 555 -16.80 -22.53 -11.25
C ALA A 555 -17.03 -22.22 -12.73
N ALA A 556 -16.80 -20.96 -13.14
CA ALA A 556 -16.86 -20.57 -14.53
C ALA A 556 -15.78 -21.24 -15.39
N ASP A 557 -14.58 -21.42 -14.84
CA ASP A 557 -13.46 -22.06 -15.53
C ASP A 557 -13.73 -23.54 -15.85
N ILE A 558 -14.42 -24.27 -14.97
CA ILE A 558 -14.88 -25.65 -15.25
C ILE A 558 -15.76 -25.74 -16.51
N PHE A 559 -16.47 -24.66 -16.83
CA PHE A 559 -17.27 -24.54 -18.07
C PHE A 559 -16.55 -23.76 -19.17
N GLU A 560 -15.26 -23.46 -18.98
CA GLU A 560 -14.46 -22.65 -19.89
C GLU A 560 -15.02 -21.23 -20.09
N MET A 561 -15.78 -20.74 -19.11
CA MET A 561 -16.39 -19.40 -19.08
C MET A 561 -15.59 -18.38 -18.27
N SER A 562 -14.34 -18.69 -17.89
CA SER A 562 -13.50 -17.81 -17.07
C SER A 562 -13.29 -16.42 -17.70
N SER A 563 -13.16 -16.37 -19.03
CA SER A 563 -13.04 -15.11 -19.78
C SER A 563 -14.31 -14.24 -19.70
N PHE A 564 -15.49 -14.86 -19.77
CA PHE A 564 -16.77 -14.17 -19.60
C PHE A 564 -16.98 -13.70 -18.16
N CYS A 565 -16.69 -14.55 -17.20
CA CYS A 565 -16.72 -14.24 -15.77
C CYS A 565 -15.81 -13.03 -15.47
N ARG A 566 -14.59 -13.03 -16.00
CA ARG A 566 -13.65 -11.92 -15.87
C ARG A 566 -14.22 -10.62 -16.43
N LYS A 567 -14.83 -10.65 -17.62
CA LYS A 567 -15.52 -9.49 -18.21
C LYS A 567 -16.61 -8.93 -17.31
N ILE A 568 -17.40 -9.80 -16.64
CA ILE A 568 -18.45 -9.39 -15.69
C ILE A 568 -17.85 -8.71 -14.46
N PHE A 569 -16.78 -9.28 -13.88
CA PHE A 569 -16.12 -8.69 -12.71
C PHE A 569 -15.41 -7.37 -13.03
N GLU A 570 -14.84 -7.25 -14.23
CA GLU A 570 -14.17 -6.04 -14.71
C GLU A 570 -15.18 -5.03 -15.29
N TYR A 571 -16.43 -5.44 -15.58
CA TYR A 571 -17.44 -4.56 -16.14
C TYR A 571 -17.71 -3.37 -15.23
N VAL A 572 -17.54 -2.17 -15.81
CA VAL A 572 -17.76 -0.92 -15.11
C VAL A 572 -19.24 -0.56 -15.23
N PHE A 573 -20.02 -0.91 -14.22
CA PHE A 573 -21.47 -0.65 -14.19
C PHE A 573 -21.80 0.79 -13.81
N LEU A 574 -20.90 1.52 -13.19
CA LEU A 574 -21.02 2.94 -12.94
C LEU A 574 -19.79 3.63 -13.54
N ASN A 575 -19.95 4.21 -14.71
CA ASN A 575 -18.91 4.97 -15.38
C ASN A 575 -19.38 6.43 -15.50
N LYS A 576 -19.05 7.25 -14.49
CA LYS A 576 -19.20 8.70 -14.61
C LYS A 576 -17.85 9.28 -14.99
N PRO A 577 -17.64 9.77 -16.23
CA PRO A 577 -16.40 10.37 -16.67
C PRO A 577 -16.01 11.49 -15.72
N GLY A 578 -14.82 11.43 -15.16
CA GLY A 578 -14.30 12.44 -14.24
C GLY A 578 -14.67 12.29 -12.77
N LEU A 579 -15.42 11.23 -12.37
CA LEU A 579 -15.76 11.00 -10.96
C LEU A 579 -15.30 9.61 -10.46
N ILE A 580 -15.96 8.53 -10.85
CA ILE A 580 -15.71 7.19 -10.31
C ILE A 580 -15.99 6.14 -11.37
N GLN A 581 -15.14 5.13 -11.43
CA GLN A 581 -15.35 3.92 -12.21
C GLN A 581 -15.54 2.72 -11.28
N LEU A 582 -16.76 2.22 -11.16
CA LEU A 582 -17.11 1.15 -10.25
C LEU A 582 -17.28 -0.18 -10.99
N SER A 583 -16.49 -1.19 -10.60
CA SER A 583 -16.64 -2.58 -11.02
C SER A 583 -16.68 -3.50 -9.80
N LEU A 584 -17.23 -4.69 -9.93
CA LEU A 584 -17.27 -5.67 -8.85
C LEU A 584 -15.86 -6.00 -8.31
N TYR A 585 -14.90 -6.13 -9.21
CA TYR A 585 -13.50 -6.37 -8.85
C TYR A 585 -12.92 -5.26 -7.97
N LYS A 586 -13.15 -3.99 -8.32
CA LYS A 586 -12.69 -2.84 -7.54
C LYS A 586 -13.34 -2.77 -6.16
N ILE A 587 -14.62 -3.11 -6.06
CA ILE A 587 -15.34 -3.17 -4.76
C ILE A 587 -14.71 -4.23 -3.86
N CYS A 588 -14.44 -5.43 -4.38
CA CYS A 588 -13.78 -6.49 -3.60
C CYS A 588 -12.42 -6.03 -3.09
N LEU A 589 -11.57 -5.41 -3.94
CA LEU A 589 -10.27 -4.89 -3.55
C LEU A 589 -10.35 -3.83 -2.45
N VAL A 590 -11.29 -2.90 -2.55
CA VAL A 590 -11.49 -1.86 -1.53
C VAL A 590 -11.93 -2.48 -0.20
N LEU A 591 -12.78 -3.51 -0.24
CA LEU A 591 -13.23 -4.21 0.95
C LEU A 591 -12.11 -5.05 1.60
N GLU A 592 -11.26 -5.71 0.82
CA GLU A 592 -10.08 -6.43 1.31
C GLU A 592 -9.08 -5.47 1.97
N LEU A 593 -8.85 -4.33 1.32
CA LEU A 593 -8.00 -3.27 1.83
C LEU A 593 -8.52 -2.71 3.17
N TYR A 594 -9.85 -2.59 3.33
CA TYR A 594 -10.47 -2.17 4.61
C TYR A 594 -10.05 -3.07 5.78
N PHE A 595 -10.12 -4.40 5.61
CA PHE A 595 -9.72 -5.33 6.67
C PHE A 595 -8.24 -5.24 6.99
N LEU A 596 -7.40 -5.04 5.98
CA LEU A 596 -5.96 -4.83 6.16
C LEU A 596 -5.67 -3.56 6.97
N PHE A 597 -6.26 -2.43 6.58
CA PHE A 597 -6.07 -1.15 7.28
C PHE A 597 -6.70 -1.13 8.68
N ARG A 598 -7.81 -1.84 8.88
CA ARG A 598 -8.40 -2.06 10.21
C ARG A 598 -7.42 -2.77 11.14
N TYR A 599 -6.74 -3.80 10.64
CA TYR A 599 -5.69 -4.48 11.41
C TYR A 599 -4.48 -3.58 11.66
N LEU A 600 -3.99 -2.87 10.65
CA LEU A 600 -2.87 -1.93 10.78
C LEU A 600 -3.15 -0.87 11.85
N ASN A 601 -4.34 -0.26 11.84
CA ASN A 601 -4.75 0.70 12.87
C ASN A 601 -4.71 0.08 14.28
N TYR A 602 -5.22 -1.14 14.42
CA TYR A 602 -5.16 -1.87 15.69
C TYR A 602 -3.71 -2.17 16.10
N ALA A 603 -2.89 -2.71 15.20
CA ALA A 603 -1.52 -3.12 15.48
C ALA A 603 -0.63 -1.93 15.86
N ILE A 604 -0.68 -0.83 15.10
CA ILE A 604 0.11 0.38 15.38
C ILE A 604 -0.24 0.96 16.76
N LYS A 605 -1.54 1.08 17.10
CA LYS A 605 -1.99 1.55 18.42
C LYS A 605 -1.53 0.63 19.55
N ALA A 606 -1.62 -0.68 19.35
CA ALA A 606 -1.20 -1.65 20.34
C ALA A 606 0.32 -1.63 20.55
N PHE A 607 1.13 -1.56 19.48
CA PHE A 607 2.58 -1.39 19.56
C PHE A 607 2.97 -0.07 20.24
N TYR A 608 2.34 1.03 19.89
CA TYR A 608 2.55 2.32 20.55
C TYR A 608 2.29 2.25 22.06
N LYS A 609 1.20 1.57 22.46
CA LYS A 609 0.84 1.36 23.89
C LYS A 609 1.94 0.57 24.61
N VAL A 610 2.49 -0.48 23.98
CA VAL A 610 3.57 -1.30 24.56
C VAL A 610 4.86 -0.49 24.69
N LEU A 611 5.27 0.23 23.64
CA LEU A 611 6.47 1.08 23.65
C LEU A 611 6.38 2.14 24.76
N ARG A 612 5.21 2.77 24.91
CA ARG A 612 4.97 3.74 25.97
C ARG A 612 5.05 3.11 27.37
N LYS A 613 4.53 1.89 27.56
CA LYS A 613 4.66 1.16 28.84
C LYS A 613 6.13 0.87 29.19
N ARG A 614 6.96 0.49 28.18
CA ARG A 614 8.40 0.28 28.37
C ARG A 614 9.08 1.58 28.80
N LYS A 615 8.86 2.68 28.08
CA LYS A 615 9.46 3.99 28.38
C LYS A 615 9.05 4.55 29.74
N LYS A 616 7.82 4.27 30.23
CA LYS A 616 7.38 4.63 31.59
C LYS A 616 8.03 3.82 32.71
N ARG A 617 8.52 2.62 32.41
CA ARG A 617 9.23 1.76 33.39
C ARG A 617 10.66 2.25 33.60
N ASP A 618 11.26 2.90 32.59
CA ASP A 618 12.66 3.34 32.59
C ASP A 618 12.84 4.81 33.03
N SER A 619 11.76 5.60 33.13
CA SER A 619 11.81 7.02 33.52
C SER A 619 10.94 7.30 34.75
N LEU A 620 11.57 7.81 35.81
CA LEU A 620 10.95 8.34 37.04
C LEU A 620 10.07 9.59 36.79
N VAL A 621 9.99 10.09 35.56
CA VAL A 621 9.29 11.32 35.21
C VAL A 621 7.79 11.02 34.94
N ARG A 622 6.95 11.53 35.82
CA ARG A 622 5.47 11.52 35.74
C ARG A 622 4.90 12.44 34.64
N GLY A 623 5.27 12.27 33.40
CA GLY A 623 4.62 12.98 32.28
C GLY A 623 3.35 12.24 31.83
N GLN A 624 2.17 12.71 32.19
CA GLN A 624 0.88 12.28 31.65
C GLN A 624 0.69 12.84 30.22
N GLY A 625 1.48 12.38 29.25
CA GLY A 625 1.17 12.66 27.83
C GLY A 625 -0.14 11.96 27.43
N ASN A 626 -1.05 12.69 26.78
CA ASN A 626 -2.37 12.21 26.38
C ASN A 626 -2.29 11.03 25.38
N ALA A 627 -2.53 9.79 25.87
CA ALA A 627 -2.58 8.60 25.04
C ALA A 627 -3.71 8.66 24.00
N THR A 628 -4.77 9.39 24.29
CA THR A 628 -5.92 9.63 23.43
C THR A 628 -5.53 10.40 22.17
N LEU A 629 -4.74 11.45 22.31
CA LEU A 629 -4.28 12.26 21.18
C LEU A 629 -3.46 11.41 20.18
N ALA A 630 -2.46 10.67 20.67
CA ALA A 630 -1.65 9.81 19.82
C ALA A 630 -2.48 8.74 19.09
N ASN A 631 -3.44 8.12 19.80
CA ASN A 631 -4.35 7.14 19.20
C ASN A 631 -5.25 7.75 18.11
N ASN A 632 -5.68 8.99 18.28
CA ASN A 632 -6.48 9.69 17.28
C ASN A 632 -5.65 10.07 16.06
N ILE A 633 -4.42 10.54 16.25
CA ILE A 633 -3.48 10.82 15.15
C ILE A 633 -3.19 9.55 14.35
N ILE A 634 -2.88 8.43 15.02
CA ILE A 634 -2.66 7.14 14.34
C ILE A 634 -3.90 6.74 13.53
N SER A 635 -5.11 6.87 14.11
CA SER A 635 -6.34 6.59 13.37
C SER A 635 -6.50 7.47 12.15
N PHE A 636 -6.28 8.77 12.29
CA PHE A 636 -6.43 9.74 11.20
C PHE A 636 -5.48 9.42 10.04
N VAL A 637 -4.21 9.15 10.34
CA VAL A 637 -3.21 8.81 9.32
C VAL A 637 -3.54 7.48 8.62
N VAL A 638 -3.84 6.43 9.39
CA VAL A 638 -4.12 5.10 8.83
C VAL A 638 -5.39 5.11 7.98
N TRP A 639 -6.47 5.72 8.46
CA TRP A 639 -7.71 5.81 7.68
C TRP A 639 -7.60 6.79 6.53
N GLY A 640 -6.80 7.85 6.64
CA GLY A 640 -6.49 8.74 5.52
C GLY A 640 -5.77 8.02 4.40
N LEU A 641 -4.76 7.20 4.72
CA LEU A 641 -4.06 6.35 3.73
C LEU A 641 -5.01 5.32 3.10
N TYR A 642 -5.93 4.73 3.88
CA TYR A 642 -6.95 3.85 3.34
C TYR A 642 -7.83 4.55 2.30
N VAL A 643 -8.34 5.75 2.64
CA VAL A 643 -9.20 6.52 1.72
C VAL A 643 -8.45 6.85 0.43
N ILE A 644 -7.20 7.33 0.52
CA ILE A 644 -6.37 7.61 -0.65
C ILE A 644 -6.19 6.36 -1.50
N SER A 645 -5.83 5.22 -0.88
CA SER A 645 -5.65 3.95 -1.59
C SER A 645 -6.95 3.48 -2.26
N ALA A 646 -8.08 3.63 -1.58
CA ALA A 646 -9.39 3.30 -2.13
C ALA A 646 -9.76 4.19 -3.34
N LEU A 647 -9.49 5.49 -3.28
CA LEU A 647 -9.71 6.43 -4.39
C LEU A 647 -8.85 6.09 -5.61
N VAL A 648 -7.60 5.67 -5.40
CA VAL A 648 -6.72 5.20 -6.49
C VAL A 648 -7.27 3.93 -7.14
N ILE A 649 -7.73 2.95 -6.36
CA ILE A 649 -8.34 1.72 -6.88
C ILE A 649 -9.61 2.04 -7.69
N LEU A 650 -10.41 2.97 -7.21
CA LEU A 650 -11.65 3.42 -7.88
C LEU A 650 -11.39 4.31 -9.10
N GLN A 651 -10.11 4.59 -9.41
CA GLN A 651 -9.68 5.42 -10.54
C GLN A 651 -10.33 6.81 -10.54
N VAL A 652 -10.44 7.41 -9.34
CA VAL A 652 -10.82 8.81 -9.23
C VAL A 652 -9.72 9.66 -9.87
N PRO A 653 -10.04 10.64 -10.73
CA PRO A 653 -9.04 11.46 -11.39
C PRO A 653 -8.10 12.13 -10.40
N SER A 654 -6.80 12.05 -10.67
CA SER A 654 -5.76 12.63 -9.81
C SER A 654 -5.94 14.14 -9.59
N SER A 655 -6.49 14.85 -10.59
CA SER A 655 -6.81 16.29 -10.47
C SER A 655 -7.80 16.57 -9.33
N GLY A 656 -8.89 15.79 -9.24
CA GLY A 656 -9.87 15.91 -8.15
C GLY A 656 -9.27 15.61 -6.78
N ILE A 657 -8.47 14.54 -6.69
CA ILE A 657 -7.76 14.17 -5.45
C ILE A 657 -6.77 15.27 -5.06
N SER A 658 -6.03 15.82 -6.03
CA SER A 658 -5.04 16.88 -5.79
C SER A 658 -5.70 18.16 -5.27
N ILE A 659 -6.86 18.56 -5.79
CA ILE A 659 -7.61 19.73 -5.31
C ILE A 659 -8.04 19.53 -3.86
N VAL A 660 -8.63 18.38 -3.53
CA VAL A 660 -9.06 18.08 -2.15
C VAL A 660 -7.84 17.99 -1.21
N MET A 661 -6.76 17.34 -1.65
CA MET A 661 -5.52 17.24 -0.85
C MET A 661 -4.85 18.60 -0.67
N ALA A 662 -4.85 19.44 -1.70
CA ALA A 662 -4.33 20.81 -1.59
C ALA A 662 -5.16 21.65 -0.61
N GLY A 663 -6.49 21.58 -0.68
CA GLY A 663 -7.38 22.22 0.30
C GLY A 663 -7.16 21.74 1.72
N LEU A 664 -7.04 20.41 1.91
CA LEU A 664 -6.79 19.80 3.21
C LEU A 664 -5.38 20.17 3.74
N ALA A 665 -4.36 20.14 2.89
CA ALA A 665 -2.99 20.53 3.24
C ALA A 665 -2.92 22.01 3.62
N THR A 666 -3.60 22.88 2.87
CA THR A 666 -3.71 24.32 3.17
C THR A 666 -4.42 24.55 4.49
N GLY A 667 -5.59 23.89 4.70
CA GLY A 667 -6.34 23.98 5.96
C GLY A 667 -5.54 23.50 7.17
N LEU A 668 -4.84 22.37 7.03
CA LEU A 668 -3.96 21.83 8.06
C LEU A 668 -2.76 22.74 8.32
N GLY A 669 -2.18 23.30 7.24
CA GLY A 669 -1.09 24.27 7.33
C GLY A 669 -1.49 25.51 8.12
N PHE A 670 -2.67 26.06 7.83
CA PHE A 670 -3.22 27.18 8.62
C PHE A 670 -3.50 26.81 10.08
N ALA A 671 -4.10 25.64 10.33
CA ALA A 671 -4.35 25.16 11.69
C ALA A 671 -3.07 24.90 12.50
N MET A 672 -1.97 24.56 11.83
CA MET A 672 -0.66 24.31 12.46
C MET A 672 0.26 25.54 12.49
N LYS A 673 -0.14 26.64 11.91
CA LYS A 673 0.68 27.86 11.79
C LYS A 673 1.29 28.27 13.13
N ASP A 674 0.44 28.46 14.16
CA ASP A 674 0.89 28.93 15.47
C ASP A 674 1.83 27.93 16.16
N LEU A 675 1.59 26.62 15.97
CA LEU A 675 2.48 25.58 16.50
C LEU A 675 3.85 25.62 15.82
N LEU A 676 3.86 25.81 14.51
CA LEU A 676 5.09 25.87 13.72
C LEU A 676 5.89 27.13 14.03
N GLU A 677 5.21 28.26 14.17
CA GLU A 677 5.82 29.54 14.59
C GLU A 677 6.49 29.39 15.96
N ASN A 678 5.76 28.87 16.96
CA ASN A 678 6.35 28.64 18.28
C ASN A 678 7.55 27.72 18.28
N PHE A 679 7.52 26.67 17.42
CA PHE A 679 8.63 25.73 17.27
C PHE A 679 9.86 26.40 16.67
N ILE A 680 9.71 27.13 15.56
CA ILE A 680 10.81 27.84 14.87
C ILE A 680 11.40 28.91 15.78
N TYR A 681 10.56 29.72 16.42
CA TYR A 681 11.02 30.75 17.34
C TYR A 681 11.64 30.17 18.61
N GLY A 682 11.16 29.00 19.10
CA GLY A 682 11.81 28.30 20.21
C GLY A 682 13.25 27.91 19.86
N ILE A 683 13.48 27.35 18.69
CA ILE A 683 14.84 27.05 18.21
C ILE A 683 15.66 28.35 18.08
N SER A 684 15.10 29.41 17.53
CA SER A 684 15.79 30.68 17.36
C SER A 684 16.14 31.34 18.70
N LEU A 685 15.30 31.24 19.71
CA LEU A 685 15.60 31.68 21.07
C LEU A 685 16.75 30.88 21.69
N MET A 686 16.76 29.56 21.53
CA MET A 686 17.81 28.66 22.02
C MET A 686 19.18 28.91 21.36
N THR A 687 19.20 29.32 20.09
CA THR A 687 20.45 29.51 19.31
C THR A 687 21.24 30.75 19.70
N GLY A 688 20.81 31.54 20.67
CA GLY A 688 21.67 32.59 21.19
C GLY A 688 21.00 33.88 21.62
N ARG A 689 19.71 34.07 21.45
CA ARG A 689 18.99 35.24 21.93
C ARG A 689 18.76 35.20 23.45
N LEU A 690 18.50 34.01 23.98
CA LEU A 690 18.15 33.78 25.38
C LEU A 690 18.80 32.51 25.91
N ARG A 691 19.25 32.50 27.16
CA ARG A 691 19.83 31.33 27.82
C ARG A 691 19.06 30.99 29.09
N VAL A 692 19.04 29.72 29.44
CA VAL A 692 18.55 29.31 30.75
C VAL A 692 19.40 29.91 31.81
N GLY A 693 18.80 30.56 32.79
CA GLY A 693 19.47 31.34 33.82
C GLY A 693 19.50 32.84 33.59
N ASP A 694 19.17 33.34 32.37
CA ASP A 694 19.07 34.78 32.12
C ASP A 694 17.90 35.39 32.91
N TYR A 695 18.11 36.61 33.46
CA TYR A 695 17.04 37.43 34.00
C TYR A 695 16.49 38.34 32.92
N ILE A 696 15.22 38.25 32.64
CA ILE A 696 14.56 39.08 31.63
C ILE A 696 13.35 39.83 32.17
N GLU A 697 13.02 40.91 31.49
CA GLU A 697 11.81 41.68 31.69
C GLU A 697 11.05 41.74 30.36
N CYS A 698 9.85 41.20 30.35
CA CYS A 698 8.95 41.23 29.18
C CYS A 698 7.51 41.45 29.64
N ASP A 699 6.81 42.40 29.00
CA ASP A 699 5.42 42.79 29.35
C ASP A 699 5.21 43.14 30.84
N GLY A 700 6.21 43.82 31.46
CA GLY A 700 6.13 44.15 32.89
C GLY A 700 6.41 42.98 33.85
N VAL A 701 6.58 41.78 33.31
CA VAL A 701 6.98 40.58 34.08
C VAL A 701 8.49 40.45 34.10
N GLN A 702 9.06 40.43 35.28
CA GLN A 702 10.49 40.25 35.52
C GLN A 702 10.74 38.90 36.17
N GLY A 703 11.71 38.12 35.64
CA GLY A 703 12.03 36.83 36.21
C GLY A 703 13.21 36.14 35.56
N LYS A 704 13.61 35.00 36.14
CA LYS A 704 14.69 34.16 35.70
C LYS A 704 14.18 33.09 34.74
N VAL A 705 14.82 32.89 33.59
CA VAL A 705 14.50 31.84 32.62
C VAL A 705 14.88 30.50 33.24
N GLU A 706 13.87 29.66 33.49
CA GLU A 706 14.04 28.31 34.05
C GLU A 706 14.26 27.27 32.95
N SER A 707 13.44 27.31 31.89
CA SER A 707 13.54 26.39 30.76
C SER A 707 13.03 27.01 29.46
N ILE A 708 13.65 26.59 28.34
CA ILE A 708 13.21 26.95 26.99
C ILE A 708 12.81 25.65 26.29
N ASN A 709 11.52 25.48 26.03
CA ASN A 709 10.98 24.35 25.33
C ASN A 709 10.62 24.74 23.89
N TYR A 710 10.30 23.77 23.05
CA TYR A 710 9.92 24.02 21.64
C TYR A 710 8.66 24.88 21.47
N GLN A 711 7.79 24.96 22.48
CA GLN A 711 6.51 25.66 22.40
C GLN A 711 6.50 26.92 23.28
N SER A 712 7.17 26.89 24.42
CA SER A 712 7.14 27.96 25.43
C SER A 712 8.46 28.08 26.15
N THR A 713 8.75 29.33 26.61
CA THR A 713 9.83 29.67 27.53
C THR A 713 9.24 29.91 28.90
N GLN A 714 9.72 29.21 29.92
CA GLN A 714 9.24 29.32 31.30
C GLN A 714 10.16 30.26 32.08
N ILE A 715 9.55 31.18 32.78
CA ILE A 715 10.21 32.21 33.59
C ILE A 715 9.68 32.09 35.02
N VAL A 716 10.59 32.03 36.00
CA VAL A 716 10.28 32.10 37.41
C VAL A 716 10.40 33.53 37.87
N THR A 717 9.29 34.11 38.34
CA THR A 717 9.22 35.46 38.92
C THR A 717 9.77 35.48 40.32
N LEU A 718 10.02 36.68 40.89
CA LEU A 718 10.49 36.86 42.26
C LEU A 718 9.49 36.31 43.29
N ASP A 719 8.19 36.29 42.98
CA ASP A 719 7.12 35.75 43.83
C ASP A 719 7.08 34.20 43.79
N GLY A 720 8.01 33.55 43.07
CA GLY A 720 8.04 32.09 42.90
C GLY A 720 7.03 31.54 41.93
N CYS A 721 6.31 32.36 41.17
CA CYS A 721 5.36 31.93 40.14
C CYS A 721 6.09 31.56 38.84
N VAL A 722 5.63 30.51 38.17
CA VAL A 722 6.13 30.13 36.86
C VAL A 722 5.20 30.64 35.77
N ILE A 723 5.72 31.53 34.94
CA ILE A 723 4.99 32.06 33.78
C ILE A 723 5.55 31.44 32.52
N ALA A 724 4.67 30.86 31.68
CA ALA A 724 5.03 30.28 30.42
C ALA A 724 4.67 31.24 29.26
N PHE A 725 5.67 31.86 28.67
CA PHE A 725 5.49 32.66 27.47
C PHE A 725 5.52 31.78 26.23
N GLN A 726 4.60 31.97 25.31
CA GLN A 726 4.70 31.33 23.98
C GLN A 726 5.93 31.90 23.27
N ASN A 727 6.72 31.02 22.65
CA ASN A 727 7.98 31.41 22.01
C ASN A 727 7.78 32.45 20.91
N ALA A 728 6.69 32.36 20.14
CA ALA A 728 6.33 33.35 19.13
C ALA A 728 6.06 34.71 19.74
N ALA A 729 5.32 34.77 20.85
CA ALA A 729 5.03 36.02 21.55
C ALA A 729 6.31 36.66 22.15
N LEU A 730 7.16 35.83 22.75
CA LEU A 730 8.42 36.31 23.33
C LEU A 730 9.42 36.76 22.27
N PHE A 731 9.45 36.10 21.09
CA PHE A 731 10.37 36.45 20.00
C PHE A 731 9.94 37.75 19.27
N SER A 732 8.64 37.97 19.10
CA SER A 732 8.07 39.12 18.42
C SER A 732 8.05 40.38 19.27
N LYS A 733 8.15 40.24 20.58
CA LYS A 733 8.20 41.36 21.52
C LYS A 733 9.62 41.75 21.88
N ASN A 734 9.79 43.04 22.24
CA ASN A 734 11.03 43.51 22.81
C ASN A 734 11.10 43.12 24.28
N PHE A 735 12.10 42.38 24.66
CA PHE A 735 12.39 42.01 26.03
C PHE A 735 13.76 42.58 26.45
N LYS A 736 13.89 43.00 27.69
CA LYS A 736 15.17 43.44 28.26
C LYS A 736 15.86 42.21 28.88
N ASN A 737 17.05 41.89 28.44
CA ASN A 737 17.89 40.90 29.12
C ASN A 737 18.81 41.62 30.09
N LEU A 738 18.61 41.42 31.38
CA LEU A 738 19.27 42.14 32.45
C LEU A 738 20.60 41.51 32.84
N THR A 739 20.88 40.31 32.44
CA THR A 739 22.09 39.56 32.82
C THR A 739 23.13 39.40 31.72
N ARG A 740 22.74 39.63 30.48
CA ARG A 740 23.59 39.30 29.31
C ARG A 740 24.86 40.17 29.19
N ASN A 741 24.80 41.44 29.63
CA ASN A 741 25.96 42.33 29.57
C ASN A 741 26.93 42.07 30.74
N HIS A 742 26.58 42.48 31.94
CA HIS A 742 27.42 42.34 33.14
C HIS A 742 26.62 41.85 34.38
N GLY A 743 25.28 41.76 34.25
CA GLY A 743 24.41 41.31 35.33
C GLY A 743 24.10 42.31 36.42
N TYR A 744 24.62 43.55 36.31
CA TYR A 744 24.30 44.64 37.21
C TYR A 744 23.29 45.58 36.57
N VAL A 745 22.34 46.07 37.36
CA VAL A 745 21.29 47.00 36.97
C VAL A 745 21.39 48.26 37.78
N LEU A 746 21.29 49.40 37.13
CA LEU A 746 21.26 50.69 37.84
C LEU A 746 19.95 50.83 38.62
N VAL A 747 20.09 51.00 39.88
CA VAL A 747 19.01 51.32 40.82
C VAL A 747 19.11 52.79 41.20
N LYS A 748 17.99 53.50 41.20
CA LYS A 748 17.86 54.88 41.69
C LYS A 748 16.92 54.90 42.88
N VAL A 749 17.43 55.23 44.02
CA VAL A 749 16.61 55.34 45.22
C VAL A 749 16.42 56.84 45.53
N PRO A 750 15.20 57.34 45.49
CA PRO A 750 14.94 58.75 45.75
C PRO A 750 15.07 59.03 47.26
N VAL A 751 15.66 60.20 47.60
CA VAL A 751 15.86 60.68 48.95
C VAL A 751 15.53 62.15 48.98
N GLY A 752 14.53 62.60 49.75
CA GLY A 752 14.18 63.99 49.93
C GLY A 752 14.74 64.44 51.26
N VAL A 753 15.42 65.61 51.27
CA VAL A 753 15.93 66.30 52.48
C VAL A 753 15.36 67.73 52.53
N ALA A 754 15.25 68.30 53.73
CA ALA A 754 14.65 69.60 53.90
C ALA A 754 15.44 70.70 53.18
N TYR A 755 14.74 71.75 52.71
CA TYR A 755 15.37 72.92 52.13
C TYR A 755 16.30 73.62 53.14
N GLY A 756 17.45 74.10 52.72
CA GLY A 756 18.44 74.76 53.54
C GLY A 756 19.52 73.79 54.06
N VAL A 757 19.44 72.53 53.82
CA VAL A 757 20.47 71.55 54.17
C VAL A 757 21.62 71.60 53.18
N ASN A 758 22.85 71.56 53.69
CA ASN A 758 24.04 71.43 52.79
C ASN A 758 24.10 70.08 52.09
N VAL A 759 23.80 70.10 50.82
CA VAL A 759 23.68 68.91 49.97
C VAL A 759 25.02 68.12 49.90
N ASP A 760 26.19 68.82 49.87
CA ASP A 760 27.47 68.16 49.81
C ASP A 760 27.77 67.40 51.05
N LYS A 761 27.43 67.98 52.22
CA LYS A 761 27.56 67.25 53.51
C LYS A 761 26.64 66.01 53.57
N VAL A 762 25.41 66.13 53.06
CA VAL A 762 24.48 64.98 52.99
C VAL A 762 25.03 63.88 52.05
N ARG A 763 25.59 64.29 50.92
CA ARG A 763 26.22 63.37 49.95
C ARG A 763 27.38 62.62 50.61
N GLU A 764 28.27 63.29 51.30
CA GLU A 764 29.43 62.69 51.96
C GLU A 764 29.03 61.73 53.08
N LEU A 765 28.07 62.08 53.92
CA LEU A 765 27.53 61.20 54.95
C LEU A 765 26.87 59.95 54.40
N LEU A 766 26.03 60.11 53.40
CA LEU A 766 25.33 59.00 52.76
C LEU A 766 26.36 58.07 52.08
N LEU A 767 27.34 58.62 51.33
CA LEU A 767 28.39 57.82 50.71
C LEU A 767 29.23 57.02 51.71
N LYS A 768 29.56 57.63 52.82
CA LYS A 768 30.36 56.98 53.88
C LYS A 768 29.65 55.73 54.42
N ASP A 769 28.37 55.83 54.76
CA ASP A 769 27.60 54.74 55.39
C ASP A 769 27.16 53.73 54.32
N LEU A 770 26.80 54.15 53.09
CA LEU A 770 26.41 53.25 51.99
C LEU A 770 27.55 52.41 51.47
N ASN A 771 28.79 52.96 51.47
CA ASN A 771 29.99 52.20 51.05
C ASN A 771 30.29 51.03 52.02
N GLN A 772 29.77 51.04 53.22
CA GLN A 772 29.89 49.89 54.12
C GLN A 772 28.99 48.71 53.79
N LEU A 773 27.99 48.94 52.91
CA LEU A 773 27.06 47.90 52.41
C LEU A 773 27.65 47.01 51.31
N GLN A 774 28.95 47.16 50.96
CA GLN A 774 29.60 46.36 49.97
C GLN A 774 29.74 44.93 50.48
N ALA A 775 28.76 44.07 50.20
CA ALA A 775 28.72 42.66 50.50
C ALA A 775 28.98 41.83 49.27
N LYS A 776 29.44 40.58 49.48
CA LYS A 776 29.55 39.59 48.41
C LYS A 776 28.46 38.54 48.56
N THR A 777 28.00 38.01 47.43
CA THR A 777 27.09 36.86 47.40
C THR A 777 27.81 35.59 47.93
N SER A 778 27.03 34.53 48.22
CA SER A 778 27.60 33.20 48.57
C SER A 778 28.56 32.64 47.52
N ALA A 779 28.44 33.08 46.26
CA ALA A 779 29.30 32.72 45.14
C ALA A 779 30.54 33.62 45.00
N GLY A 780 30.77 34.56 45.95
CA GLY A 780 31.97 35.44 45.97
C GLY A 780 31.88 36.66 45.04
N LYS A 781 30.76 36.86 44.32
CA LYS A 781 30.56 38.00 43.44
C LYS A 781 30.07 39.22 44.23
N SER A 782 30.64 40.41 43.97
CA SER A 782 30.18 41.65 44.64
C SER A 782 28.73 41.97 44.32
N ILE A 783 27.94 42.32 45.30
CA ILE A 783 26.51 42.74 45.12
C ILE A 783 26.43 44.05 44.39
N VAL A 784 27.36 44.99 44.68
CA VAL A 784 27.50 46.28 43.99
C VAL A 784 28.69 46.20 43.03
N ASP A 785 28.55 46.76 41.85
CA ASP A 785 29.65 46.81 40.89
C ASP A 785 30.77 47.71 41.45
N THR A 786 31.97 47.10 41.62
CA THR A 786 33.16 47.76 42.17
C THR A 786 33.70 48.87 41.27
N ASN A 787 33.44 48.83 39.97
CA ASN A 787 33.90 49.82 38.98
C ASN A 787 33.04 51.08 38.93
N GLN A 788 31.71 50.90 39.14
CA GLN A 788 30.73 52.02 39.06
C GLN A 788 30.38 52.62 40.44
N GLY A 789 30.56 51.82 41.51
CA GLY A 789 30.33 52.27 42.89
C GLY A 789 28.92 52.73 43.22
N ILE A 790 28.81 53.44 44.33
CA ILE A 790 27.57 54.11 44.75
C ILE A 790 27.79 55.63 44.56
N SER A 791 26.83 56.30 43.99
CA SER A 791 26.87 57.75 43.80
C SER A 791 25.59 58.40 44.33
N VAL A 792 25.70 59.60 44.86
CA VAL A 792 24.56 60.43 45.29
C VAL A 792 24.52 61.64 44.41
N VAL A 793 23.45 61.83 43.65
CA VAL A 793 23.31 62.87 42.68
C VAL A 793 22.09 63.70 42.99
N PHE A 794 22.21 65.00 42.80
CA PHE A 794 21.08 65.95 42.92
C PHE A 794 20.09 65.63 41.76
N ASN A 795 18.83 65.48 42.09
CA ASN A 795 17.82 65.11 41.12
C ASN A 795 16.96 66.33 40.73
N ASP A 796 16.25 66.90 41.67
CA ASP A 796 15.30 67.97 41.39
C ASP A 796 14.94 68.77 42.69
N PHE A 797 14.29 69.91 42.54
CA PHE A 797 13.64 70.59 43.59
C PHE A 797 12.19 70.12 43.75
N GLY A 798 11.95 69.33 44.81
CA GLY A 798 10.60 68.81 45.10
C GLY A 798 9.69 69.90 45.78
N GLU A 799 8.38 69.66 45.81
CA GLU A 799 7.39 70.57 46.41
C GLU A 799 7.69 70.91 47.88
N SER A 800 8.32 69.98 48.57
CA SER A 800 8.65 70.18 50.01
C SER A 800 10.03 69.67 50.36
N SER A 801 10.85 69.26 49.42
CA SER A 801 12.18 68.64 49.62
C SER A 801 13.16 68.99 48.55
N VAL A 802 14.46 68.90 48.85
CA VAL A 802 15.51 68.79 47.88
C VAL A 802 15.66 67.29 47.58
N ASP A 803 15.38 66.94 46.34
CA ASP A 803 15.38 65.51 45.90
C ASP A 803 16.74 65.08 45.40
N LEU A 804 17.26 64.01 45.99
CA LEU A 804 18.51 63.39 45.61
C LEU A 804 18.23 61.99 45.16
N PHE A 805 19.06 61.45 44.20
CA PHE A 805 19.06 60.05 43.90
C PHE A 805 20.33 59.36 44.42
N VAL A 806 20.16 58.35 45.24
CA VAL A 806 21.22 57.38 45.45
C VAL A 806 21.19 56.37 44.29
N MET A 807 22.24 56.39 43.48
CA MET A 807 22.40 55.50 42.31
C MET A 807 23.45 54.46 42.64
N CYS A 808 23.08 53.21 42.39
CA CYS A 808 23.99 52.08 42.60
C CYS A 808 23.75 51.03 41.54
N TRP A 809 24.82 50.39 41.03
CA TRP A 809 24.75 49.27 40.12
C TRP A 809 24.75 48.00 40.95
N VAL A 810 23.61 47.27 40.94
CA VAL A 810 23.36 46.11 41.81
C VAL A 810 23.09 44.89 40.97
N LEU A 811 23.56 43.72 41.41
CA LEU A 811 23.20 42.43 40.81
C LEU A 811 21.69 42.26 40.76
N VAL A 812 21.22 41.83 39.58
CA VAL A 812 19.76 41.69 39.33
C VAL A 812 19.09 40.80 40.36
N GLU A 813 19.76 39.69 40.75
CA GLU A 813 19.22 38.70 41.73
C GLU A 813 19.08 39.28 43.12
N GLU A 814 19.94 40.20 43.56
CA GLU A 814 19.98 40.77 44.87
C GLU A 814 19.34 42.18 44.98
N LYS A 815 18.80 42.69 43.83
CA LYS A 815 18.30 44.05 43.70
C LYS A 815 17.26 44.40 44.80
N ALA A 816 16.25 43.51 44.99
CA ALA A 816 15.16 43.83 45.95
C ALA A 816 15.66 43.93 47.40
N ALA A 817 16.49 42.94 47.81
CA ALA A 817 17.04 42.90 49.18
C ALA A 817 18.02 44.04 49.42
N PHE A 818 18.85 44.36 48.42
CA PHE A 818 19.83 45.44 48.52
C PHE A 818 19.12 46.84 48.56
N VAL A 819 18.10 47.08 47.76
CA VAL A 819 17.34 48.36 47.79
C VAL A 819 16.64 48.56 49.15
N ALA A 820 16.12 47.55 49.77
CA ALA A 820 15.55 47.63 51.12
C ALA A 820 16.61 48.07 52.14
N LYS A 821 17.79 47.39 52.10
CA LYS A 821 18.93 47.77 52.95
C LYS A 821 19.42 49.21 52.73
N VAL A 822 19.52 49.61 51.45
CA VAL A 822 19.90 50.99 51.11
C VAL A 822 18.92 52.01 51.68
N LYS A 823 17.62 51.79 51.56
CA LYS A 823 16.59 52.65 52.16
C LYS A 823 16.70 52.74 53.68
N GLU A 824 16.92 51.62 54.34
CA GLU A 824 17.13 51.53 55.77
C GLU A 824 18.36 52.30 56.20
N VAL A 825 19.51 52.12 55.52
CA VAL A 825 20.75 52.90 55.88
C VAL A 825 20.55 54.39 55.61
N ILE A 826 19.91 54.78 54.53
CA ILE A 826 19.59 56.19 54.22
C ILE A 826 18.80 56.80 55.37
N TYR A 827 17.72 56.16 55.79
CA TYR A 827 16.87 56.62 56.85
C TYR A 827 17.64 56.79 58.18
N ASN A 828 18.40 55.73 58.54
CA ASN A 828 19.20 55.71 59.77
C ASN A 828 20.33 56.77 59.75
N THR A 829 20.98 56.99 58.61
CA THR A 829 22.04 57.95 58.46
C THR A 829 21.53 59.39 58.59
N LEU A 830 20.38 59.74 57.95
CA LEU A 830 19.76 61.05 58.06
C LEU A 830 19.30 61.33 59.48
N ASN A 831 18.64 60.35 60.09
CA ASN A 831 18.18 60.50 61.48
C ASN A 831 19.36 60.65 62.45
N ARG A 832 20.44 59.89 62.34
CA ARG A 832 21.62 59.95 63.18
C ARG A 832 22.34 61.29 63.13
N ASN A 833 22.31 61.94 61.95
CA ASN A 833 22.95 63.22 61.73
C ASN A 833 22.00 64.40 61.82
N HIS A 834 20.81 64.20 62.34
CA HIS A 834 19.78 65.25 62.52
C HIS A 834 19.43 66.05 61.25
N ILE A 835 19.44 65.29 60.08
CA ILE A 835 18.99 65.80 58.81
C ILE A 835 17.53 65.49 58.67
N GLU A 836 16.71 66.55 58.60
CA GLU A 836 15.26 66.38 58.54
C GLU A 836 14.78 65.82 57.18
N ILE A 837 13.96 64.80 57.24
CA ILE A 837 13.18 64.29 56.11
C ILE A 837 11.86 65.06 56.12
N PRO A 838 11.63 65.99 55.21
CA PRO A 838 10.53 66.94 55.34
C PRO A 838 9.18 66.24 55.16
N PHE A 839 8.25 66.57 56.03
CA PHE A 839 6.83 66.33 55.79
C PHE A 839 6.33 67.33 54.71
N PRO A 840 5.19 67.06 54.08
CA PRO A 840 4.59 67.99 53.11
C PRO A 840 4.40 69.39 53.78
N GLN A 841 5.12 70.35 53.27
CA GLN A 841 5.08 71.77 53.80
C GLN A 841 3.91 72.47 53.08
N ARG A 842 3.15 73.23 53.87
CA ARG A 842 2.10 74.13 53.32
C ARG A 842 2.17 75.46 54.01
N ASP A 843 2.40 76.52 53.28
CA ASP A 843 2.24 77.91 53.79
C ASP A 843 0.75 78.18 53.99
N VAL A 844 0.35 78.31 55.20
CA VAL A 844 -1.04 78.69 55.60
C VAL A 844 -1.10 80.16 55.88
N TYR A 845 -1.62 81.01 55.01
CA TYR A 845 -1.95 82.41 55.25
C TYR A 845 -3.30 82.47 56.02
N VAL A 846 -3.24 82.74 57.30
CA VAL A 846 -4.46 83.00 58.10
C VAL A 846 -4.92 84.45 57.97
N ARG A 847 -5.95 84.69 57.13
CA ARG A 847 -6.63 85.98 57.12
C ARG A 847 -7.66 85.99 58.23
N HIS A 848 -7.49 86.82 59.22
CA HIS A 848 -8.52 87.18 60.18
C HIS A 848 -9.68 87.89 59.46
N VAL A 849 -10.80 87.19 59.37
CA VAL A 849 -12.12 87.80 59.02
C VAL A 849 -12.88 87.95 60.31
N GLU A 850 -13.11 89.26 60.70
CA GLU A 850 -14.04 89.63 61.78
C GLU A 850 -15.46 89.15 61.41
N MET A 851 -16.09 88.39 62.31
CA MET A 851 -17.46 87.93 62.11
C MET A 851 -18.39 88.99 62.75
N PRO A 852 -19.49 89.40 62.13
CA PRO A 852 -20.57 90.13 62.76
C PRO A 852 -21.40 89.18 63.61
N GLN A 853 -21.66 89.57 64.82
CA GLN A 853 -22.59 88.90 65.78
C GLN A 853 -24.01 89.02 65.27
N THR A 854 -24.79 87.90 65.31
CA THR A 854 -26.24 87.98 65.52
C THR A 854 -26.76 86.72 66.17
N GLN A 855 -27.14 86.88 67.45
CA GLN A 855 -28.27 86.43 68.24
C GLN A 855 -28.86 85.01 68.10
N ALA A 856 -28.99 84.49 69.23
CA ALA A 856 -29.45 83.20 69.77
C ALA A 856 -30.95 82.84 69.70
N LYS A 857 -31.14 81.55 69.95
CA LYS A 857 -32.26 80.90 70.65
C LYS A 857 -33.28 80.12 69.83
N PRO A 858 -33.92 79.11 70.44
CA PRO A 858 -33.43 78.04 71.37
C PRO A 858 -33.90 76.62 71.07
N GLU A 859 -33.38 75.72 71.85
CA GLU A 859 -33.74 74.34 72.25
C GLU A 859 -35.10 73.75 71.86
N ARG A 860 -35.01 72.42 71.48
CA ARG A 860 -35.79 71.41 72.22
C ARG A 860 -35.17 70.01 72.15
N LYS A 861 -35.05 69.47 73.36
CA LYS A 861 -34.69 68.13 73.78
C LYS A 861 -35.67 67.07 73.26
N ARG A 862 -35.23 65.87 72.98
CA ARG A 862 -35.62 64.62 73.77
C ARG A 862 -35.03 63.39 73.06
N LYS A 863 -34.17 62.73 73.82
CA LYS A 863 -34.22 61.41 74.46
C LYS A 863 -34.25 60.18 73.47
N ALA A 864 -33.14 59.44 73.44
CA ALA A 864 -32.83 58.15 74.05
C ALA A 864 -33.70 56.99 73.62
N LYS A 865 -33.10 55.99 73.16
CA LYS A 865 -32.90 54.62 73.64
C LYS A 865 -32.37 53.78 72.45
N ALA A 866 -31.19 53.14 72.58
CA ALA A 866 -30.94 51.81 72.95
C ALA A 866 -31.80 50.76 72.13
N ASP A 867 -31.26 49.92 71.37
CA ASP A 867 -30.85 48.58 71.62
C ASP A 867 -30.64 47.79 70.31
N LYS A 868 -29.54 47.15 70.25
CA LYS A 868 -29.30 45.76 69.75
C LYS A 868 -29.78 45.27 68.37
N THR A 869 -28.81 44.65 67.81
CA THR A 869 -28.74 43.31 67.19
C THR A 869 -28.95 43.24 65.73
N ASP A 870 -27.95 42.65 65.24
CA ASP A 870 -27.80 41.56 64.26
C ASP A 870 -28.20 41.69 62.78
N ALA A 871 -27.23 41.32 62.08
CA ALA A 871 -27.28 40.40 60.96
C ALA A 871 -27.63 40.91 59.56
N ASP A 872 -26.73 40.63 58.82
CA ASP A 872 -26.86 40.04 57.42
C ASP A 872 -27.45 40.93 56.32
N THR A 873 -26.71 40.77 55.31
CA THR A 873 -27.05 40.56 53.87
C THR A 873 -27.17 41.76 52.96
N LYS A 874 -26.31 41.62 52.01
CA LYS A 874 -26.57 41.80 50.56
C LYS A 874 -26.92 43.21 50.02
N VAL A 875 -26.18 43.48 48.98
CA VAL A 875 -26.67 43.68 47.57
C VAL A 875 -26.85 45.12 47.12
N GLU A 876 -26.24 45.32 45.99
CA GLU A 876 -26.66 46.17 44.85
C GLU A 876 -26.52 47.68 45.03
N THR A 877 -26.23 48.46 44.07
CA THR A 877 -26.50 48.45 42.61
C THR A 877 -25.76 49.63 41.95
N GLU A 878 -25.54 49.39 40.68
CA GLU A 878 -25.51 50.34 39.57
C GLU A 878 -26.30 51.65 39.76
N PRO A 879 -26.23 52.67 38.88
CA PRO A 879 -26.52 52.67 37.46
C PRO A 879 -25.66 53.65 36.62
N ASP A 880 -25.76 53.81 35.37
CA ASP A 880 -26.63 53.84 34.20
C ASP A 880 -25.83 54.61 33.12
N GLU A 881 -25.99 54.52 31.92
CA GLU A 881 -26.90 54.73 30.81
C GLU A 881 -26.08 54.72 29.51
N GLU A 882 -26.45 54.42 28.32
CA GLU A 882 -27.67 54.60 27.55
C GLU A 882 -27.62 53.78 26.24
N GLN A 883 -28.80 53.37 25.80
CA GLN A 883 -29.20 52.82 24.51
C GLN A 883 -29.41 53.94 23.42
N PRO A 884 -29.77 53.71 22.12
CA PRO A 884 -30.93 52.86 21.75
C PRO A 884 -30.89 52.12 20.35
N ALA A 885 -31.73 51.09 20.26
CA ALA A 885 -32.78 50.70 19.34
C ALA A 885 -32.48 50.45 17.81
N SER A 886 -32.99 49.37 17.20
CA SER A 886 -34.40 49.08 16.87
C SER A 886 -34.58 47.77 16.11
N ARG A 887 -35.60 47.01 16.46
CA ARG A 887 -36.70 46.40 15.71
C ARG A 887 -36.30 45.41 14.55
N ARG A 888 -36.88 44.27 14.35
CA ARG A 888 -38.25 43.68 14.61
C ARG A 888 -38.32 42.20 14.21
N ARG A 889 -39.03 41.36 15.02
CA ARG A 889 -40.03 40.33 14.71
C ARG A 889 -39.73 39.27 13.66
N SER A 890 -40.08 38.05 13.71
CA SER A 890 -40.86 37.13 14.58
C SER A 890 -41.15 35.83 13.85
N LYS A 891 -41.31 34.75 14.62
CA LYS A 891 -42.14 33.56 14.36
C LYS A 891 -41.52 32.31 13.78
N THR A 892 -41.39 31.31 14.58
CA THR A 892 -41.68 29.89 14.41
C THR A 892 -43.18 29.69 14.11
N PRO A 893 -43.73 28.54 13.67
CA PRO A 893 -43.25 27.16 13.77
C PRO A 893 -43.64 26.25 12.57
N GLU A 894 -43.34 24.92 12.74
CA GLU A 894 -44.04 23.76 12.22
C GLU A 894 -43.43 22.97 11.05
N ASN A 895 -43.08 21.76 11.38
CA ASN A 895 -43.16 20.53 10.59
C ASN A 895 -44.60 20.30 10.07
N PRO A 896 -44.91 19.47 9.05
CA PRO A 896 -44.46 18.09 8.89
C PRO A 896 -44.41 17.50 7.47
N VAL A 897 -43.78 16.29 7.36
CA VAL A 897 -44.27 15.07 6.65
C VAL A 897 -44.26 14.98 5.11
N GLU A 898 -43.62 13.89 4.67
CA GLU A 898 -43.85 13.03 3.47
C GLU A 898 -43.50 13.52 2.06
N LYS A 899 -42.58 12.93 1.42
CA LYS A 899 -42.70 11.75 0.56
C LYS A 899 -41.34 11.15 0.23
#